data_9767cb97197a46913863dcf3ca87db7a
#
_entry.id   9767cb97197a46913863dcf3ca87db7a
#
_cell.length_a   1.000
_cell.length_b   1.000
_cell.length_c   1.000
_cell.angle_alpha   90.00
_cell.angle_beta   90.00
_cell.angle_gamma   90.00
#
_symmetry.space_group_name_H-M   'P 1'
#
loop_
_entity.id
_entity.type
_entity.pdbx_description
1 polymer ?
#
loop_
_entity_poly.entity_id
_entity_poly.type
_entity_poly.pdbx_seq_one_letter_code
_entity_poly.pdbx_strand_id
1 'polypeptide(L)'
;MTQTLRGRVIDTDSRQPLIGANIILLSSELFKGTTADIDGYFAIEEIPIGRHTVKISYLGYSDVVLNSIELNSSRESVLEIGMQESAILAEEVVITAERDKTETINQMATVSARTFSVEESQRYAGSLNDVSRMAQNFAGVGIVNDQRNDLIIRGNSSFGVLYRLEGIDIPNPNHFSFQGSTGGPISILNNNVLSNSDFFTGAFPAEYGNAYAGAFDLHLRKGNDQKHEFLGQIGFNGAELMAEGPLSKKHRASYLVNYRYSTLEAFKLMGISFGTTAVPDYQDGNFHINILDKHGKWDIFGLAGISNIAFLDEERDPDDTFFDDQGEDLYYGTSMAAIGASRTQLIGTKSYIKATVSWSYNGRSIVNDTLGSGNQEAYNVYRNNSIEGKYSLMAFYNRKLNSRHTTKIGSFNDLLYFNMDERFWIAEDAEYFVRSDFKGTTGLIQPFVQHQYRPSERWTINAGIHVLHFVLNSATTLEPRLGVKWKAAPRLTIGTAYGRHSQLPPLLLYFRKAELPSGETFIPNRELTPILSDHFVLSADYLISENTHIKAEVYYQSLSNVPIDTGNTTYSILNQGANFDFTYPEQMVNEETGYNFGVELTLERFLNKGIYYLLTASLFESKYVAQNGKEYNTAFNGNQAYSFLIGKEWNLTKKEEARNKLKLSIDARLAYAGGLRYTPLDQQASTDLNAPVYDYSQHFDQKYPDYFRPDIRFALKLNGKKTTQEWAVDLQNIINRKNIFSREYSPTSNQLEDRYQLGFLPVVLYRIYF
;
A
#
# COMPACT_ATOMS: atom_id res chain seq x y z
N MET A 1 -36.70 0.98 7.62
CA MET A 1 -35.81 1.86 6.83
C MET A 1 -35.27 1.04 5.68
N THR A 2 -35.25 1.64 4.50
CA THR A 2 -34.83 0.98 3.26
C THR A 2 -33.78 1.83 2.55
N GLN A 3 -33.05 1.22 1.65
CA GLN A 3 -32.04 1.86 0.80
C GLN A 3 -32.08 1.23 -0.60
N THR A 4 -31.47 1.92 -1.57
CA THR A 4 -31.30 1.44 -2.94
C THR A 4 -29.92 0.82 -3.13
N LEU A 5 -29.87 -0.35 -3.77
CA LEU A 5 -28.67 -0.96 -4.31
C LEU A 5 -28.65 -0.71 -5.82
N ARG A 6 -27.59 -0.08 -6.30
CA ARG A 6 -27.40 0.20 -7.73
C ARG A 6 -26.07 -0.35 -8.21
N GLY A 7 -25.95 -0.50 -9.50
CA GLY A 7 -24.66 -0.88 -10.06
C GLY A 7 -24.70 -1.03 -11.56
N ARG A 8 -23.57 -1.54 -12.06
CA ARG A 8 -23.38 -1.87 -13.48
C ARG A 8 -22.79 -3.25 -13.62
N VAL A 9 -23.31 -4.05 -14.54
CA VAL A 9 -22.81 -5.38 -14.88
C VAL A 9 -22.10 -5.31 -16.23
N ILE A 10 -20.85 -5.76 -16.27
CA ILE A 10 -19.99 -5.71 -17.47
C ILE A 10 -19.22 -7.04 -17.66
N ASP A 11 -18.83 -7.30 -18.89
CA ASP A 11 -17.86 -8.34 -19.19
C ASP A 11 -16.45 -7.92 -18.67
N THR A 12 -15.81 -8.76 -17.90
CA THR A 12 -14.52 -8.45 -17.26
C THR A 12 -13.41 -8.21 -18.28
N ASP A 13 -13.40 -8.98 -19.38
CA ASP A 13 -12.33 -8.94 -20.39
C ASP A 13 -12.51 -7.81 -21.41
N SER A 14 -13.74 -7.54 -21.85
CA SER A 14 -14.03 -6.54 -22.91
C SER A 14 -14.59 -5.22 -22.37
N ARG A 15 -14.98 -5.16 -21.08
CA ARG A 15 -15.67 -4.01 -20.45
C ARG A 15 -17.04 -3.67 -21.06
N GLN A 16 -17.57 -4.53 -21.92
CA GLN A 16 -18.89 -4.32 -22.52
C GLN A 16 -20.01 -4.49 -21.49
N PRO A 17 -21.10 -3.74 -21.58
CA PRO A 17 -22.27 -3.94 -20.72
C PRO A 17 -22.93 -5.28 -21.01
N LEU A 18 -23.39 -5.97 -19.95
CA LEU A 18 -24.15 -7.22 -20.06
C LEU A 18 -25.64 -6.93 -19.93
N ILE A 19 -26.28 -6.69 -21.07
CA ILE A 19 -27.70 -6.32 -21.18
C ILE A 19 -28.59 -7.48 -20.77
N GLY A 20 -29.50 -7.25 -19.83
CA GLY A 20 -30.43 -8.28 -19.37
C GLY A 20 -29.82 -9.26 -18.35
N ALA A 21 -28.63 -8.99 -17.83
CA ALA A 21 -28.11 -9.76 -16.70
C ALA A 21 -29.10 -9.72 -15.53
N ASN A 22 -29.35 -10.86 -14.89
CA ASN A 22 -30.27 -10.98 -13.76
C ASN A 22 -29.54 -10.66 -12.46
N ILE A 23 -30.13 -9.81 -11.64
CA ILE A 23 -29.62 -9.44 -10.31
C ILE A 23 -30.68 -9.81 -9.28
N ILE A 24 -30.35 -10.72 -8.35
CA ILE A 24 -31.30 -11.28 -7.38
C ILE A 24 -30.74 -11.09 -5.97
N LEU A 25 -31.57 -10.52 -5.09
CA LEU A 25 -31.28 -10.46 -3.66
C LEU A 25 -31.59 -11.81 -3.01
N LEU A 26 -30.56 -12.49 -2.49
CA LEU A 26 -30.72 -13.75 -1.78
C LEU A 26 -31.01 -13.47 -0.29
N SER A 27 -32.28 -13.31 0.07
CA SER A 27 -32.69 -13.23 1.47
C SER A 27 -33.84 -14.20 1.70
N SER A 28 -33.92 -14.77 2.91
CA SER A 28 -34.98 -15.74 3.26
C SER A 28 -36.40 -15.17 3.29
N GLU A 29 -36.55 -13.83 3.31
CA GLU A 29 -37.81 -13.15 3.56
C GLU A 29 -38.26 -12.25 2.42
N LEU A 30 -37.40 -11.84 1.51
CA LEU A 30 -37.69 -10.93 0.40
C LEU A 30 -37.08 -11.46 -0.90
N PHE A 31 -37.91 -11.95 -1.78
CA PHE A 31 -37.48 -12.22 -3.16
C PHE A 31 -37.60 -10.90 -3.95
N LYS A 32 -36.48 -10.17 -4.08
CA LYS A 32 -36.39 -8.98 -4.92
C LYS A 32 -35.30 -9.19 -5.96
N GLY A 33 -35.57 -8.77 -7.19
CA GLY A 33 -34.60 -8.85 -8.29
C GLY A 33 -34.89 -7.81 -9.35
N THR A 34 -33.94 -7.63 -10.23
CA THR A 34 -34.05 -6.74 -11.39
C THR A 34 -33.15 -7.28 -12.51
N THR A 35 -33.27 -6.67 -13.69
CA THR A 35 -32.36 -6.95 -14.83
C THR A 35 -31.58 -5.71 -15.20
N ALA A 36 -30.38 -5.92 -15.74
CA ALA A 36 -29.55 -4.84 -16.24
C ALA A 36 -30.12 -4.23 -17.53
N ASP A 37 -30.08 -2.90 -17.63
CA ASP A 37 -30.53 -2.15 -18.80
C ASP A 37 -29.56 -2.28 -20.00
N ILE A 38 -29.82 -1.53 -21.09
CA ILE A 38 -28.99 -1.56 -22.32
C ILE A 38 -27.53 -1.11 -22.10
N ASP A 39 -27.28 -0.34 -21.06
CA ASP A 39 -25.92 0.12 -20.66
C ASP A 39 -25.32 -0.72 -19.53
N GLY A 40 -26.02 -1.82 -19.14
CA GLY A 40 -25.64 -2.73 -18.08
C GLY A 40 -26.00 -2.26 -16.67
N TYR A 41 -26.73 -1.16 -16.51
CA TYR A 41 -27.10 -0.63 -15.19
C TYR A 41 -28.31 -1.33 -14.60
N PHE A 42 -28.31 -1.40 -13.27
CA PHE A 42 -29.43 -1.93 -12.50
C PHE A 42 -29.69 -1.10 -11.25
N ALA A 43 -30.91 -1.18 -10.72
CA ALA A 43 -31.29 -0.68 -9.41
C ALA A 43 -32.28 -1.64 -8.76
N ILE A 44 -32.10 -1.93 -7.48
CA ILE A 44 -33.09 -2.60 -6.62
C ILE A 44 -33.41 -1.62 -5.49
N GLU A 45 -34.64 -1.13 -5.49
CA GLU A 45 -35.08 -0.13 -4.54
C GLU A 45 -35.75 -0.77 -3.31
N GLU A 46 -35.86 0.03 -2.24
CA GLU A 46 -36.56 -0.34 -1.01
C GLU A 46 -36.04 -1.64 -0.36
N ILE A 47 -34.72 -1.85 -0.38
CA ILE A 47 -34.10 -2.96 0.34
C ILE A 47 -33.96 -2.56 1.82
N PRO A 48 -34.39 -3.38 2.79
CA PRO A 48 -34.16 -3.11 4.21
C PRO A 48 -32.66 -2.85 4.48
N ILE A 49 -32.35 -1.86 5.34
CA ILE A 49 -30.95 -1.62 5.72
C ILE A 49 -30.38 -2.82 6.50
N GLY A 50 -29.11 -3.13 6.25
CA GLY A 50 -28.41 -4.27 6.82
C GLY A 50 -27.49 -4.92 5.81
N ARG A 51 -27.10 -6.18 6.07
CA ARG A 51 -26.24 -6.95 5.19
C ARG A 51 -27.04 -7.88 4.31
N HIS A 52 -26.73 -7.86 3.02
CA HIS A 52 -27.42 -8.63 1.99
C HIS A 52 -26.44 -9.40 1.12
N THR A 53 -26.92 -10.49 0.55
CA THR A 53 -26.23 -11.27 -0.49
C THR A 53 -26.96 -11.07 -1.81
N VAL A 54 -26.20 -10.77 -2.86
CA VAL A 54 -26.73 -10.54 -4.21
C VAL A 54 -26.09 -11.53 -5.17
N LYS A 55 -26.92 -12.22 -5.94
CA LYS A 55 -26.52 -13.10 -7.02
C LYS A 55 -26.73 -12.42 -8.37
N ILE A 56 -25.73 -12.46 -9.22
CA ILE A 56 -25.78 -11.97 -10.59
C ILE A 56 -25.56 -13.15 -11.53
N SER A 57 -26.45 -13.32 -12.52
CA SER A 57 -26.33 -14.37 -13.51
C SER A 57 -26.61 -13.86 -14.92
N TYR A 58 -25.90 -14.40 -15.90
CA TYR A 58 -26.06 -14.09 -17.31
C TYR A 58 -25.70 -15.30 -18.17
N LEU A 59 -26.48 -15.52 -19.23
CA LEU A 59 -26.30 -16.70 -20.09
C LEU A 59 -24.90 -16.74 -20.73
N GLY A 60 -24.18 -17.85 -20.59
CA GLY A 60 -22.82 -18.02 -21.09
C GLY A 60 -21.73 -17.41 -20.19
N TYR A 61 -22.07 -16.93 -18.99
CA TYR A 61 -21.14 -16.36 -18.01
C TYR A 61 -21.19 -17.12 -16.70
N SER A 62 -20.08 -17.11 -15.98
CA SER A 62 -20.04 -17.62 -14.61
C SER A 62 -20.85 -16.71 -13.69
N ASP A 63 -21.67 -17.30 -12.82
CA ASP A 63 -22.45 -16.55 -11.83
C ASP A 63 -21.52 -15.81 -10.85
N VAL A 64 -21.96 -14.64 -10.39
CA VAL A 64 -21.26 -13.86 -9.37
C VAL A 64 -22.14 -13.73 -8.14
N VAL A 65 -21.65 -14.12 -6.97
CA VAL A 65 -22.33 -13.93 -5.69
C VAL A 65 -21.52 -12.95 -4.83
N LEU A 66 -22.15 -11.82 -4.49
CA LEU A 66 -21.57 -10.82 -3.60
C LEU A 66 -22.24 -10.95 -2.22
N ASN A 67 -21.47 -11.44 -1.25
CA ASN A 67 -21.94 -11.65 0.11
C ASN A 67 -21.70 -10.43 1.00
N SER A 68 -22.58 -10.25 2.01
CA SER A 68 -22.41 -9.25 3.08
C SER A 68 -22.30 -7.80 2.63
N ILE A 69 -22.95 -7.41 1.53
CA ILE A 69 -23.07 -6.01 1.11
C ILE A 69 -23.81 -5.24 2.20
N GLU A 70 -23.16 -4.24 2.80
CA GLU A 70 -23.79 -3.39 3.82
C GLU A 70 -24.59 -2.27 3.17
N LEU A 71 -25.90 -2.20 3.47
CA LEU A 71 -26.76 -1.08 3.14
C LEU A 71 -27.05 -0.27 4.41
N ASN A 72 -26.69 1.00 4.40
CA ASN A 72 -26.96 1.95 5.49
C ASN A 72 -28.02 2.97 5.08
N SER A 73 -28.52 3.75 6.02
CA SER A 73 -29.67 4.64 5.78
C SER A 73 -29.32 5.94 5.05
N SER A 74 -28.05 6.35 5.04
CA SER A 74 -27.63 7.67 4.57
C SER A 74 -27.01 7.65 3.19
N ARG A 75 -26.48 6.49 2.75
CA ARG A 75 -25.70 6.38 1.53
C ARG A 75 -26.15 5.18 0.70
N GLU A 76 -26.27 5.37 -0.62
CA GLU A 76 -26.52 4.28 -1.55
C GLU A 76 -25.29 3.39 -1.72
N SER A 77 -25.52 2.11 -1.98
CA SER A 77 -24.45 1.20 -2.40
C SER A 77 -24.42 1.12 -3.92
N VAL A 78 -23.29 1.49 -4.53
CA VAL A 78 -23.09 1.48 -5.98
C VAL A 78 -22.00 0.49 -6.32
N LEU A 79 -22.31 -0.54 -7.13
CA LEU A 79 -21.42 -1.64 -7.47
C LEU A 79 -21.04 -1.64 -8.95
N GLU A 80 -19.78 -1.92 -9.27
CA GLU A 80 -19.34 -2.31 -10.62
C GLU A 80 -19.01 -3.80 -10.58
N ILE A 81 -19.75 -4.61 -11.36
CA ILE A 81 -19.69 -6.06 -11.29
C ILE A 81 -19.20 -6.59 -12.62
N GLY A 82 -17.96 -7.13 -12.63
CA GLY A 82 -17.41 -7.85 -13.76
C GLY A 82 -17.86 -9.32 -13.73
N MET A 83 -18.38 -9.81 -14.84
CA MET A 83 -18.65 -11.24 -15.04
C MET A 83 -17.70 -11.80 -16.07
N GLN A 84 -17.30 -13.06 -15.91
CA GLN A 84 -16.39 -13.74 -16.81
C GLN A 84 -17.17 -14.71 -17.72
N GLU A 85 -16.92 -14.62 -19.05
CA GLU A 85 -17.50 -15.54 -20.02
C GLU A 85 -16.98 -16.96 -19.79
N SER A 86 -17.88 -17.94 -19.76
CA SER A 86 -17.53 -19.34 -19.59
C SER A 86 -16.73 -19.86 -20.79
N ALA A 87 -15.68 -20.64 -20.53
CA ALA A 87 -14.85 -21.23 -21.59
C ALA A 87 -15.54 -22.35 -22.35
N ILE A 88 -16.63 -22.90 -21.81
CA ILE A 88 -17.44 -23.98 -22.39
C ILE A 88 -18.87 -23.51 -22.46
N LEU A 89 -19.51 -23.63 -23.62
CA LEU A 89 -20.97 -23.47 -23.76
C LEU A 89 -21.62 -24.64 -23.01
N ALA A 90 -22.33 -24.34 -21.93
CA ALA A 90 -22.89 -25.35 -21.05
C ALA A 90 -24.03 -26.10 -21.71
N GLU A 91 -23.91 -27.43 -21.82
CA GLU A 91 -25.05 -28.35 -22.02
C GLU A 91 -25.76 -28.66 -20.69
N GLU A 92 -25.16 -28.34 -19.55
CA GLU A 92 -25.73 -28.58 -18.23
C GLU A 92 -25.34 -27.47 -17.24
N VAL A 93 -26.36 -26.77 -16.71
CA VAL A 93 -26.16 -25.75 -15.67
C VAL A 93 -25.82 -26.47 -14.36
N VAL A 94 -24.57 -26.77 -14.14
CA VAL A 94 -24.08 -27.07 -12.79
C VAL A 94 -24.04 -25.74 -12.04
N ILE A 95 -25.00 -25.54 -11.14
CA ILE A 95 -25.05 -24.40 -10.23
C ILE A 95 -23.86 -24.51 -9.26
N THR A 96 -22.71 -24.07 -9.67
CA THR A 96 -21.60 -23.71 -8.78
C THR A 96 -21.52 -22.19 -8.77
N ALA A 97 -22.53 -21.61 -8.10
CA ALA A 97 -22.68 -20.17 -8.03
C ALA A 97 -21.87 -19.62 -6.86
N GLU A 98 -20.61 -19.33 -7.10
CA GLU A 98 -19.89 -18.41 -6.19
C GLU A 98 -18.70 -17.80 -6.91
N ARG A 99 -18.68 -16.46 -6.96
CA ARG A 99 -17.42 -15.77 -7.16
C ARG A 99 -16.57 -16.15 -5.96
N ASP A 100 -15.49 -16.85 -6.22
CA ASP A 100 -14.48 -17.13 -5.22
C ASP A 100 -13.98 -15.76 -4.68
N LYS A 101 -14.29 -15.49 -3.41
CA LYS A 101 -13.83 -14.24 -2.76
C LYS A 101 -12.31 -14.12 -2.71
N THR A 102 -11.61 -15.20 -3.03
CA THR A 102 -10.16 -15.25 -3.15
C THR A 102 -9.68 -14.77 -4.53
N GLU A 103 -10.59 -14.58 -5.51
CA GLU A 103 -10.22 -14.07 -6.83
C GLU A 103 -9.91 -12.58 -6.80
N THR A 104 -8.82 -12.20 -7.45
CA THR A 104 -8.37 -10.82 -7.60
C THR A 104 -9.17 -10.06 -8.67
N ILE A 105 -9.18 -8.72 -8.57
CA ILE A 105 -9.77 -7.84 -9.58
C ILE A 105 -8.97 -7.97 -10.88
N ASN A 106 -7.63 -8.01 -10.77
CA ASN A 106 -6.76 -8.26 -11.90
C ASN A 106 -6.69 -9.76 -12.24
N GLN A 107 -7.37 -10.17 -13.31
CA GLN A 107 -7.46 -11.56 -13.75
C GLN A 107 -6.14 -12.14 -14.24
N MET A 108 -5.11 -11.32 -14.51
CA MET A 108 -3.78 -11.78 -14.87
C MET A 108 -2.96 -12.23 -13.65
N ALA A 109 -3.42 -11.96 -12.43
CA ALA A 109 -2.80 -12.43 -11.21
C ALA A 109 -3.04 -13.94 -11.03
N THR A 110 -1.99 -14.69 -10.73
CA THR A 110 -2.05 -16.16 -10.60
C THR A 110 -1.87 -16.60 -9.15
N VAL A 111 -0.89 -16.07 -8.45
CA VAL A 111 -0.51 -16.40 -7.07
C VAL A 111 -0.16 -15.11 -6.31
N SER A 112 0.05 -15.18 -5.01
CA SER A 112 0.59 -14.10 -4.18
C SER A 112 -0.16 -12.75 -4.36
N ALA A 113 -1.47 -12.83 -4.55
CA ALA A 113 -2.32 -11.66 -4.74
C ALA A 113 -3.59 -11.78 -3.90
N ARG A 114 -4.10 -10.64 -3.44
CA ARG A 114 -5.32 -10.55 -2.65
C ARG A 114 -6.06 -9.25 -2.97
N THR A 115 -7.36 -9.35 -3.23
CA THR A 115 -8.27 -8.20 -3.21
C THR A 115 -8.68 -7.90 -1.78
N PHE A 116 -8.61 -6.65 -1.39
CA PHE A 116 -9.11 -6.16 -0.12
C PHE A 116 -10.21 -5.10 -0.33
N SER A 117 -11.12 -5.03 0.62
CA SER A 117 -12.19 -4.04 0.62
C SER A 117 -11.87 -2.87 1.55
N VAL A 118 -12.45 -1.71 1.24
CA VAL A 118 -12.38 -0.53 2.12
C VAL A 118 -12.96 -0.83 3.51
N GLU A 119 -14.02 -1.65 3.57
CA GLU A 119 -14.62 -2.04 4.83
C GLU A 119 -13.64 -2.80 5.73
N GLU A 120 -12.78 -3.65 5.16
CA GLU A 120 -11.74 -4.36 5.91
C GLU A 120 -10.74 -3.39 6.53
N SER A 121 -10.26 -2.41 5.75
CA SER A 121 -9.30 -1.41 6.25
C SER A 121 -9.87 -0.50 7.35
N GLN A 122 -11.19 -0.24 7.32
CA GLN A 122 -11.87 0.56 8.35
C GLN A 122 -12.21 -0.24 9.62
N ARG A 123 -12.30 -1.56 9.52
CA ARG A 123 -12.76 -2.44 10.60
C ARG A 123 -11.63 -3.07 11.39
N TYR A 124 -10.49 -3.38 10.75
CA TYR A 124 -9.40 -4.09 11.42
C TYR A 124 -8.78 -3.24 12.53
N ALA A 125 -8.72 -3.81 13.75
CA ALA A 125 -8.05 -3.17 14.89
C ALA A 125 -6.57 -2.89 14.55
N GLY A 126 -6.06 -1.73 14.96
CA GLY A 126 -4.69 -1.30 14.69
C GLY A 126 -4.41 -0.81 13.28
N SER A 127 -5.40 -0.78 12.38
CA SER A 127 -5.19 -0.34 10.97
C SER A 127 -5.14 1.17 10.79
N LEU A 128 -5.63 1.97 11.73
CA LEU A 128 -5.70 3.44 11.67
C LEU A 128 -6.38 3.99 10.39
N ASN A 129 -7.28 3.23 9.77
CA ASN A 129 -7.84 3.52 8.44
C ASN A 129 -6.78 3.69 7.34
N ASP A 130 -5.68 2.96 7.40
CA ASP A 130 -4.56 2.97 6.48
C ASP A 130 -4.44 1.61 5.78
N VAL A 131 -4.39 1.60 4.43
CA VAL A 131 -4.32 0.38 3.64
C VAL A 131 -3.00 -0.37 3.85
N SER A 132 -1.90 0.34 4.09
CA SER A 132 -0.59 -0.29 4.35
C SER A 132 -0.58 -0.97 5.71
N ARG A 133 -1.07 -0.30 6.76
CA ARG A 133 -1.21 -0.91 8.10
C ARG A 133 -2.19 -2.08 8.11
N MET A 134 -3.26 -2.01 7.30
CA MET A 134 -4.15 -3.14 7.10
C MET A 134 -3.41 -4.33 6.45
N ALA A 135 -2.60 -4.06 5.41
CA ALA A 135 -1.85 -5.09 4.69
C ALA A 135 -0.80 -5.82 5.56
N GLN A 136 -0.35 -5.21 6.67
CA GLN A 136 0.50 -5.86 7.69
C GLN A 136 -0.18 -7.08 8.35
N ASN A 137 -1.47 -7.29 8.16
CA ASN A 137 -2.17 -8.50 8.63
C ASN A 137 -2.11 -9.66 7.61
N PHE A 138 -1.59 -9.44 6.40
CA PHE A 138 -1.52 -10.48 5.37
C PHE A 138 -0.27 -11.32 5.52
N ALA A 139 -0.35 -12.58 5.10
CA ALA A 139 0.82 -13.47 5.09
C ALA A 139 1.91 -12.92 4.18
N GLY A 140 3.17 -13.09 4.57
CA GLY A 140 4.33 -12.56 3.87
C GLY A 140 4.64 -11.10 4.15
N VAL A 141 3.85 -10.40 4.98
CA VAL A 141 4.08 -8.99 5.32
C VAL A 141 4.57 -8.88 6.75
N GLY A 142 5.77 -8.31 6.93
CA GLY A 142 6.40 -8.06 8.23
C GLY A 142 6.04 -6.69 8.78
N ILE A 143 6.08 -6.58 10.10
CA ILE A 143 5.93 -5.33 10.86
C ILE A 143 7.33 -4.89 11.30
N VAL A 144 7.66 -3.62 11.08
CA VAL A 144 8.97 -3.05 11.45
C VAL A 144 8.83 -2.05 12.58
N ASN A 145 7.88 -1.13 12.46
CA ASN A 145 7.75 0.02 13.34
C ASN A 145 6.29 0.45 13.47
N ASP A 146 5.84 0.68 14.71
CA ASP A 146 4.48 1.17 14.99
C ASP A 146 4.24 2.61 14.55
N GLN A 147 5.30 3.42 14.49
CA GLN A 147 5.22 4.83 14.11
C GLN A 147 5.12 5.04 12.60
N ARG A 148 5.45 4.00 11.79
CA ARG A 148 5.44 4.05 10.33
C ARG A 148 4.62 2.91 9.74
N ASN A 149 4.20 3.05 8.50
CA ASN A 149 3.40 2.05 7.79
C ASN A 149 4.19 1.29 6.70
N ASP A 150 5.51 1.26 6.81
CA ASP A 150 6.37 0.51 5.89
C ASP A 150 5.99 -0.96 5.84
N LEU A 151 6.10 -1.54 4.65
CA LEU A 151 5.79 -2.93 4.39
C LEU A 151 7.06 -3.71 4.02
N ILE A 152 7.43 -4.63 4.86
CA ILE A 152 8.47 -5.61 4.57
C ILE A 152 7.80 -6.84 4.00
N ILE A 153 7.95 -7.06 2.69
CA ILE A 153 7.29 -8.16 2.01
C ILE A 153 8.30 -9.28 1.78
N ARG A 154 8.10 -10.44 2.43
CA ARG A 154 8.97 -11.61 2.30
C ARG A 154 10.44 -11.32 2.60
N GLY A 155 10.69 -10.42 3.55
CA GLY A 155 12.04 -9.99 3.92
C GLY A 155 12.67 -8.95 2.99
N ASN A 156 11.99 -8.53 1.91
CA ASN A 156 12.47 -7.45 1.05
C ASN A 156 12.26 -6.09 1.69
N SER A 157 13.18 -5.17 1.44
CA SER A 157 13.08 -3.78 1.82
C SER A 157 11.79 -3.11 1.31
N SER A 158 11.25 -2.20 2.10
CA SER A 158 10.03 -1.48 1.77
C SER A 158 10.14 -0.63 0.50
N PHE A 159 11.33 -0.14 0.13
CA PHE A 159 11.47 0.64 -1.11
C PHE A 159 11.13 -0.17 -2.38
N GLY A 160 11.11 -1.52 -2.29
CA GLY A 160 10.69 -2.43 -3.35
C GLY A 160 9.19 -2.46 -3.63
N VAL A 161 8.37 -1.68 -2.92
CA VAL A 161 6.90 -1.68 -3.04
C VAL A 161 6.43 -0.57 -3.97
N LEU A 162 5.54 -0.92 -4.91
CA LEU A 162 4.90 0.01 -5.85
C LEU A 162 3.51 0.43 -5.35
N TYR A 163 3.20 1.72 -5.41
CA TYR A 163 1.83 2.22 -5.31
C TYR A 163 1.33 2.65 -6.69
N ARG A 164 0.30 1.98 -7.18
CA ARG A 164 -0.41 2.32 -8.41
C ARG A 164 -1.81 2.79 -8.08
N LEU A 165 -2.20 3.98 -8.54
CA LEU A 165 -3.53 4.56 -8.33
C LEU A 165 -4.19 4.82 -9.69
N GLU A 166 -5.39 4.26 -9.94
CA GLU A 166 -6.12 4.40 -11.21
C GLU A 166 -5.30 4.06 -12.47
N GLY A 167 -4.24 3.24 -12.29
CA GLY A 167 -3.37 2.78 -13.36
C GLY A 167 -2.13 3.67 -13.59
N ILE A 168 -1.82 4.62 -12.73
CA ILE A 168 -0.55 5.37 -12.74
C ILE A 168 0.26 5.02 -11.50
N ASP A 169 1.56 4.91 -11.66
CA ASP A 169 2.48 4.74 -10.55
C ASP A 169 2.67 6.08 -9.85
N ILE A 170 2.31 6.16 -8.57
CA ILE A 170 2.40 7.39 -7.77
C ILE A 170 3.63 7.35 -6.86
N PRO A 171 4.19 8.51 -6.46
CA PRO A 171 5.22 8.57 -5.43
C PRO A 171 4.71 8.01 -4.10
N ASN A 172 5.59 7.94 -3.10
CA ASN A 172 5.23 7.55 -1.74
C ASN A 172 4.01 8.37 -1.24
N PRO A 173 2.84 7.75 -1.03
CA PRO A 173 1.60 8.45 -0.68
C PRO A 173 1.46 8.66 0.83
N ASN A 174 2.53 9.08 1.50
CA ASN A 174 2.55 9.31 2.94
C ASN A 174 3.07 10.71 3.28
N HIS A 175 2.52 11.27 4.35
CA HIS A 175 3.09 12.43 5.02
C HIS A 175 4.41 12.07 5.69
N PHE A 176 5.31 13.03 5.79
CA PHE A 176 6.65 12.85 6.39
C PHE A 176 7.43 11.67 5.77
N SER A 177 7.27 11.50 4.46
CA SER A 177 7.96 10.46 3.71
C SER A 177 9.41 10.83 3.41
N PHE A 178 10.30 9.80 3.35
CA PHE A 178 11.70 9.98 2.95
C PHE A 178 11.90 9.55 1.51
N GLN A 179 12.87 10.15 0.82
CA GLN A 179 13.29 9.71 -0.50
C GLN A 179 13.79 8.26 -0.45
N GLY A 180 13.38 7.44 -1.44
CA GLY A 180 13.73 6.01 -1.47
C GLY A 180 12.96 5.15 -0.46
N SER A 181 12.02 5.72 0.33
CA SER A 181 11.09 5.00 1.20
C SER A 181 9.72 4.90 0.53
N THR A 182 8.93 3.92 0.90
CA THR A 182 7.54 3.76 0.46
C THR A 182 6.54 3.83 1.62
N GLY A 183 7.01 3.96 2.86
CA GLY A 183 6.22 4.16 4.05
C GLY A 183 6.35 5.56 4.64
N GLY A 184 5.61 5.81 5.71
CA GLY A 184 5.60 7.03 6.49
C GLY A 184 4.68 6.93 7.69
N PRO A 185 4.64 7.94 8.57
CA PRO A 185 3.79 7.91 9.76
C PRO A 185 2.29 7.91 9.46
N ILE A 186 1.85 8.68 8.45
CA ILE A 186 0.44 8.91 8.15
C ILE A 186 0.22 8.87 6.64
N SER A 187 -0.73 8.04 6.19
CA SER A 187 -1.08 7.92 4.77
C SER A 187 -1.89 9.13 4.27
N ILE A 188 -1.55 9.63 3.07
CA ILE A 188 -2.35 10.59 2.30
C ILE A 188 -3.53 9.87 1.61
N LEU A 189 -3.39 8.55 1.36
CA LEU A 189 -4.47 7.73 0.83
C LEU A 189 -5.60 7.64 1.85
N ASN A 190 -6.77 8.13 1.47
CA ASN A 190 -7.93 8.12 2.35
C ASN A 190 -8.86 6.96 2.03
N ASN A 191 -9.13 6.09 3.01
CA ASN A 191 -9.99 4.93 2.83
C ASN A 191 -11.44 5.28 2.44
N ASN A 192 -11.93 6.49 2.75
CA ASN A 192 -13.29 6.90 2.37
C ASN A 192 -13.45 7.15 0.86
N VAL A 193 -12.33 7.40 0.15
CA VAL A 193 -12.31 7.62 -1.30
C VAL A 193 -11.86 6.41 -2.10
N LEU A 194 -11.28 5.39 -1.46
CA LEU A 194 -10.86 4.16 -2.13
C LEU A 194 -12.03 3.22 -2.40
N SER A 195 -11.88 2.34 -3.37
CA SER A 195 -12.71 1.17 -3.62
C SER A 195 -11.93 -0.13 -3.38
N ASN A 196 -12.53 -1.28 -3.65
CA ASN A 196 -11.80 -2.55 -3.60
C ASN A 196 -10.58 -2.48 -4.51
N SER A 197 -9.45 -2.96 -4.01
CA SER A 197 -8.14 -2.84 -4.62
C SER A 197 -7.35 -4.13 -4.45
N ASP A 198 -6.35 -4.35 -5.30
CA ASP A 198 -5.50 -5.54 -5.22
C ASP A 198 -4.16 -5.20 -4.56
N PHE A 199 -3.64 -6.18 -3.82
CA PHE A 199 -2.31 -6.17 -3.25
C PHE A 199 -1.54 -7.43 -3.64
N PHE A 200 -0.31 -7.25 -4.12
CA PHE A 200 0.55 -8.31 -4.62
C PHE A 200 1.80 -8.44 -3.74
N THR A 201 2.14 -9.65 -3.34
CA THR A 201 3.33 -9.97 -2.53
C THR A 201 4.41 -10.72 -3.32
N GLY A 202 4.22 -10.92 -4.63
CA GLY A 202 5.23 -11.53 -5.49
C GLY A 202 4.64 -12.06 -6.80
N ALA A 203 5.51 -12.35 -7.77
CA ALA A 203 5.19 -12.90 -9.09
C ALA A 203 3.98 -12.20 -9.76
N PHE A 204 3.93 -10.86 -9.67
CA PHE A 204 2.83 -10.05 -10.18
C PHE A 204 2.83 -9.96 -11.72
N PRO A 205 1.68 -9.62 -12.36
CA PRO A 205 1.50 -9.57 -13.81
C PRO A 205 2.47 -8.66 -14.54
N ALA A 206 2.65 -8.86 -15.86
CA ALA A 206 3.64 -8.15 -16.67
C ALA A 206 3.36 -6.65 -16.84
N GLU A 207 2.18 -6.17 -16.50
CA GLU A 207 1.86 -4.75 -16.50
C GLU A 207 2.44 -3.97 -15.31
N TYR A 208 3.00 -4.63 -14.29
CA TYR A 208 3.65 -3.99 -13.15
C TYR A 208 5.17 -4.05 -13.32
N GLY A 209 5.82 -2.91 -13.35
CA GLY A 209 7.28 -2.76 -13.45
C GLY A 209 7.83 -1.85 -12.38
N ASN A 210 9.16 -1.69 -12.36
CA ASN A 210 9.89 -0.86 -11.39
C ASN A 210 9.52 -1.16 -9.93
N ALA A 211 9.38 -2.45 -9.60
CA ALA A 211 9.10 -2.98 -8.27
C ALA A 211 9.57 -4.42 -8.18
N TYR A 212 10.11 -4.83 -7.02
CA TYR A 212 10.53 -6.22 -6.81
C TYR A 212 9.99 -6.86 -5.53
N ALA A 213 9.47 -6.08 -4.58
CA ALA A 213 8.92 -6.62 -3.34
C ALA A 213 7.42 -6.88 -3.45
N GLY A 214 6.64 -5.91 -3.90
CA GLY A 214 5.20 -6.01 -4.06
C GLY A 214 4.57 -4.81 -4.70
N ALA A 215 3.24 -4.86 -4.91
CA ALA A 215 2.52 -3.74 -5.51
C ALA A 215 1.10 -3.59 -4.95
N PHE A 216 0.68 -2.35 -4.73
CA PHE A 216 -0.72 -1.98 -4.58
C PHE A 216 -1.29 -1.52 -5.94
N ASP A 217 -2.44 -2.07 -6.33
CA ASP A 217 -3.25 -1.58 -7.45
C ASP A 217 -4.54 -0.98 -6.87
N LEU A 218 -4.48 0.31 -6.61
CA LEU A 218 -5.49 1.07 -5.88
C LEU A 218 -6.48 1.71 -6.85
N HIS A 219 -7.76 1.60 -6.49
CA HIS A 219 -8.84 2.18 -7.24
C HIS A 219 -9.64 3.17 -6.40
N LEU A 220 -10.04 4.27 -7.02
CA LEU A 220 -10.91 5.25 -6.40
C LEU A 220 -12.38 4.88 -6.57
N ARG A 221 -13.16 5.21 -5.59
CA ARG A 221 -14.61 5.08 -5.63
C ARG A 221 -15.22 6.17 -6.52
N LYS A 222 -16.22 5.81 -7.31
CA LYS A 222 -17.03 6.80 -8.03
C LYS A 222 -17.96 7.51 -7.06
N GLY A 223 -18.18 8.80 -7.26
CA GLY A 223 -19.21 9.53 -6.56
C GLY A 223 -20.63 9.10 -6.98
N ASN A 224 -21.62 9.41 -6.17
CA ASN A 224 -23.02 9.13 -6.48
C ASN A 224 -23.47 9.99 -7.67
N ASP A 225 -23.97 9.37 -8.75
CA ASP A 225 -24.41 10.07 -9.97
C ASP A 225 -25.90 10.52 -9.92
N GLN A 226 -26.61 10.28 -8.80
CA GLN A 226 -28.02 10.58 -8.64
C GLN A 226 -28.34 11.63 -7.58
N LYS A 227 -27.63 11.60 -6.46
CA LYS A 227 -27.86 12.51 -5.33
C LYS A 227 -26.53 12.92 -4.66
N HIS A 228 -26.58 14.04 -3.97
CA HIS A 228 -25.46 14.48 -3.14
C HIS A 228 -25.46 13.74 -1.81
N GLU A 229 -24.29 13.31 -1.40
CA GLU A 229 -24.03 12.64 -0.13
C GLU A 229 -22.79 13.28 0.50
N PHE A 230 -22.76 13.36 1.83
CA PHE A 230 -21.69 14.02 2.57
C PHE A 230 -21.19 13.12 3.71
N LEU A 231 -19.94 13.34 4.08
CA LEU A 231 -19.31 12.74 5.26
C LEU A 231 -18.58 13.81 6.04
N GLY A 232 -18.77 13.79 7.36
CA GLY A 232 -17.92 14.48 8.32
C GLY A 232 -17.28 13.48 9.26
N GLN A 233 -16.00 13.64 9.53
CA GLN A 233 -15.25 12.77 10.44
C GLN A 233 -14.31 13.61 11.28
N ILE A 234 -14.14 13.24 12.54
CA ILE A 234 -13.10 13.76 13.43
C ILE A 234 -12.51 12.61 14.23
N GLY A 235 -11.20 12.60 14.39
CA GLY A 235 -10.50 11.55 15.11
C GLY A 235 -9.00 11.80 15.15
N PHE A 236 -8.28 10.79 15.58
CA PHE A 236 -6.82 10.84 15.66
C PHE A 236 -6.13 11.24 14.36
N ASN A 237 -6.61 10.74 13.22
CA ASN A 237 -6.04 11.00 11.89
C ASN A 237 -6.55 12.31 11.25
N GLY A 238 -7.13 13.23 12.02
CA GLY A 238 -7.57 14.52 11.53
C GLY A 238 -9.07 14.73 11.52
N ALA A 239 -9.46 15.97 11.20
CA ALA A 239 -10.81 16.35 10.85
C ALA A 239 -10.97 16.27 9.32
N GLU A 240 -12.04 15.63 8.85
CA GLU A 240 -12.27 15.32 7.45
C GLU A 240 -13.67 15.73 7.01
N LEU A 241 -13.75 16.31 5.84
CA LEU A 241 -15.01 16.58 5.14
C LEU A 241 -14.94 15.98 3.74
N MET A 242 -16.01 15.27 3.36
CA MET A 242 -16.15 14.69 2.02
C MET A 242 -17.52 15.04 1.45
N ALA A 243 -17.54 15.31 0.16
CA ALA A 243 -18.76 15.52 -0.61
C ALA A 243 -18.70 14.72 -1.91
N GLU A 244 -19.83 14.13 -2.28
CA GLU A 244 -20.01 13.46 -3.55
C GLU A 244 -21.39 13.76 -4.14
N GLY A 245 -21.51 13.65 -5.47
CA GLY A 245 -22.79 13.89 -6.10
C GLY A 245 -22.73 13.95 -7.61
N PRO A 246 -23.88 14.15 -8.27
CA PRO A 246 -23.95 14.29 -9.72
C PRO A 246 -23.38 15.62 -10.19
N LEU A 247 -22.48 15.59 -11.19
CA LEU A 247 -22.17 16.74 -12.03
C LEU A 247 -23.20 16.88 -13.16
N SER A 248 -23.65 15.74 -13.70
CA SER A 248 -24.68 15.70 -14.73
C SER A 248 -25.41 14.36 -14.70
N LYS A 249 -26.69 14.39 -14.34
CA LYS A 249 -27.53 13.18 -14.37
C LYS A 249 -27.72 12.64 -15.80
N LYS A 250 -27.79 13.53 -16.80
CA LYS A 250 -27.92 13.15 -18.22
C LYS A 250 -26.72 12.34 -18.72
N HIS A 251 -25.53 12.69 -18.29
CA HIS A 251 -24.28 12.04 -18.70
C HIS A 251 -23.75 11.08 -17.63
N ARG A 252 -24.54 10.79 -16.57
CA ARG A 252 -24.12 9.99 -15.41
C ARG A 252 -22.72 10.39 -14.92
N ALA A 253 -22.46 11.70 -14.92
CA ALA A 253 -21.21 12.25 -14.44
C ALA A 253 -21.32 12.53 -12.94
N SER A 254 -20.33 12.11 -12.19
CA SER A 254 -20.24 12.27 -10.74
C SER A 254 -18.92 12.85 -10.31
N TYR A 255 -18.93 13.48 -9.15
CA TYR A 255 -17.72 13.92 -8.45
C TYR A 255 -17.68 13.32 -7.05
N LEU A 256 -16.47 13.20 -6.55
CA LEU A 256 -16.14 12.91 -5.17
C LEU A 256 -14.97 13.80 -4.81
N VAL A 257 -15.04 14.50 -3.67
CA VAL A 257 -13.96 15.34 -3.14
C VAL A 257 -13.87 15.15 -1.64
N ASN A 258 -12.64 15.11 -1.16
CA ASN A 258 -12.32 14.95 0.25
C ASN A 258 -11.22 15.91 0.64
N TYR A 259 -11.26 16.42 1.86
CA TYR A 259 -10.20 17.21 2.48
C TYR A 259 -10.05 16.82 3.94
N ARG A 260 -8.81 16.68 4.41
CA ARG A 260 -8.45 16.36 5.79
C ARG A 260 -7.40 17.33 6.32
N TYR A 261 -7.55 17.71 7.58
CA TYR A 261 -6.60 18.53 8.34
C TYR A 261 -6.25 17.84 9.65
N SER A 262 -4.99 17.92 10.07
CA SER A 262 -4.45 17.33 11.31
C SER A 262 -5.18 17.84 12.55
N THR A 263 -5.40 16.96 13.52
CA THR A 263 -5.95 17.28 14.86
C THR A 263 -4.99 16.89 15.98
N LEU A 264 -3.74 16.54 15.66
CA LEU A 264 -2.78 16.01 16.63
C LEU A 264 -2.46 17.01 17.75
N GLU A 265 -2.42 18.33 17.44
CA GLU A 265 -2.22 19.36 18.46
C GLU A 265 -3.31 19.32 19.54
N ALA A 266 -4.58 19.11 19.16
CA ALA A 266 -5.67 18.97 20.11
C ALA A 266 -5.50 17.74 21.00
N PHE A 267 -4.94 16.66 20.48
CA PHE A 267 -4.65 15.45 21.27
C PHE A 267 -3.46 15.66 22.23
N LYS A 268 -2.40 16.39 21.81
CA LYS A 268 -1.30 16.81 22.69
C LYS A 268 -1.84 17.59 23.90
N LEU A 269 -2.75 18.57 23.65
CA LEU A 269 -3.39 19.33 24.73
C LEU A 269 -4.23 18.47 25.69
N MET A 270 -4.69 17.30 25.27
CA MET A 270 -5.36 16.32 26.13
C MET A 270 -4.41 15.35 26.84
N GLY A 271 -3.09 15.55 26.70
CA GLY A 271 -2.07 14.71 27.36
C GLY A 271 -1.79 13.38 26.66
N ILE A 272 -2.17 13.22 25.38
CA ILE A 272 -1.86 12.02 24.60
C ILE A 272 -0.51 12.22 23.92
N SER A 273 0.49 11.40 24.32
CA SER A 273 1.82 11.40 23.71
C SER A 273 1.84 10.57 22.42
N PHE A 274 2.59 11.04 21.43
CA PHE A 274 2.80 10.38 20.13
C PHE A 274 4.22 9.79 19.99
N GLY A 275 4.98 9.73 21.10
CA GLY A 275 6.38 9.27 21.11
C GLY A 275 7.37 10.37 20.71
N THR A 276 6.92 11.63 20.62
CA THR A 276 7.74 12.81 20.39
C THR A 276 7.07 14.03 20.99
N THR A 277 7.84 15.06 21.40
CA THR A 277 7.36 16.35 21.85
C THR A 277 6.85 17.20 20.68
N ALA A 278 7.43 17.05 19.50
CA ALA A 278 7.04 17.73 18.27
C ALA A 278 5.64 17.28 17.79
N VAL A 279 4.81 18.23 17.38
CA VAL A 279 3.47 17.95 16.84
C VAL A 279 3.47 18.01 15.33
N PRO A 280 3.20 16.87 14.64
CA PRO A 280 3.08 16.87 13.21
C PRO A 280 1.85 17.67 12.75
N ASP A 281 2.05 18.66 11.87
CA ASP A 281 0.98 19.35 11.15
C ASP A 281 0.91 18.84 9.72
N TYR A 282 -0.30 18.48 9.26
CA TYR A 282 -0.50 17.99 7.90
C TYR A 282 -1.92 18.26 7.41
N GLN A 283 -2.02 18.35 6.10
CA GLN A 283 -3.29 18.41 5.39
C GLN A 283 -3.20 17.70 4.07
N ASP A 284 -4.31 17.11 3.65
CA ASP A 284 -4.41 16.40 2.38
C ASP A 284 -5.81 16.51 1.77
N GLY A 285 -5.85 16.27 0.47
CA GLY A 285 -7.10 16.24 -0.27
C GLY A 285 -7.04 15.25 -1.43
N ASN A 286 -8.21 14.71 -1.75
CA ASN A 286 -8.40 13.76 -2.83
C ASN A 286 -9.63 14.14 -3.64
N PHE A 287 -9.62 13.88 -4.93
CA PHE A 287 -10.81 14.03 -5.77
C PHE A 287 -10.88 12.98 -6.87
N HIS A 288 -12.10 12.65 -7.29
CA HIS A 288 -12.37 11.79 -8.43
C HIS A 288 -13.61 12.29 -9.17
N ILE A 289 -13.46 12.54 -10.47
CA ILE A 289 -14.53 12.89 -11.40
C ILE A 289 -14.65 11.75 -12.40
N ASN A 290 -15.83 11.17 -12.50
CA ASN A 290 -16.16 10.13 -13.45
C ASN A 290 -17.23 10.63 -14.41
N ILE A 291 -16.98 10.50 -15.73
CA ILE A 291 -17.89 10.91 -16.79
C ILE A 291 -18.07 9.74 -17.74
N LEU A 292 -19.30 9.31 -17.90
CA LEU A 292 -19.66 8.21 -18.80
C LEU A 292 -20.20 8.75 -20.13
N ASP A 293 -19.81 8.09 -21.20
CA ASP A 293 -20.38 8.32 -22.53
C ASP A 293 -20.69 6.98 -23.24
N LYS A 294 -21.26 7.05 -24.42
CA LYS A 294 -21.67 5.86 -25.21
C LYS A 294 -20.53 4.93 -25.59
N HIS A 295 -19.30 5.42 -25.58
CA HIS A 295 -18.12 4.70 -26.08
C HIS A 295 -17.10 4.38 -24.97
N GLY A 296 -17.42 4.73 -23.72
CA GLY A 296 -16.51 4.47 -22.61
C GLY A 296 -16.66 5.45 -21.45
N LYS A 297 -15.54 5.80 -20.82
CA LYS A 297 -15.53 6.70 -19.65
C LYS A 297 -14.28 7.56 -19.60
N TRP A 298 -14.44 8.73 -18.98
CA TRP A 298 -13.35 9.54 -18.48
C TRP A 298 -13.28 9.45 -16.98
N ASP A 299 -12.08 9.28 -16.44
CA ASP A 299 -11.77 9.39 -15.02
C ASP A 299 -10.73 10.49 -14.85
N ILE A 300 -11.02 11.54 -14.06
CA ILE A 300 -10.09 12.60 -13.69
C ILE A 300 -9.93 12.53 -12.19
N PHE A 301 -8.71 12.37 -11.71
CA PHE A 301 -8.47 12.09 -10.31
C PHE A 301 -7.20 12.77 -9.82
N GLY A 302 -7.10 12.93 -8.52
CA GLY A 302 -5.89 13.44 -7.89
C GLY A 302 -5.91 13.30 -6.38
N LEU A 303 -4.70 13.36 -5.84
CA LEU A 303 -4.43 13.46 -4.41
C LEU A 303 -3.25 14.41 -4.20
N ALA A 304 -3.27 15.09 -3.08
CA ALA A 304 -2.15 15.94 -2.65
C ALA A 304 -2.10 16.02 -1.12
N GLY A 305 -0.90 16.15 -0.57
CA GLY A 305 -0.66 16.34 0.85
C GLY A 305 0.55 17.21 1.11
N ILE A 306 0.49 17.99 2.19
CA ILE A 306 1.57 18.82 2.70
C ILE A 306 1.70 18.51 4.18
N SER A 307 2.92 18.41 4.67
CA SER A 307 3.20 18.15 6.08
C SER A 307 4.46 18.86 6.55
N ASN A 308 4.44 19.32 7.79
CA ASN A 308 5.54 19.99 8.46
C ASN A 308 5.62 19.51 9.91
N ILE A 309 6.84 19.38 10.41
CA ILE A 309 7.13 19.12 11.82
C ILE A 309 8.42 19.87 12.17
N ALA A 310 8.48 20.42 13.36
CA ALA A 310 9.67 21.05 13.92
C ALA A 310 10.03 20.40 15.25
N PHE A 311 11.28 20.04 15.40
CA PHE A 311 11.87 19.58 16.64
C PHE A 311 12.74 20.71 17.16
N LEU A 312 12.27 21.38 18.20
CA LEU A 312 12.91 22.57 18.77
C LEU A 312 13.61 22.20 20.09
N ASP A 313 14.86 22.61 20.24
CA ASP A 313 15.65 22.32 21.46
C ASP A 313 14.96 22.88 22.74
N GLU A 314 14.30 24.06 22.63
CA GLU A 314 13.57 24.66 23.74
C GLU A 314 12.33 23.87 24.20
N GLU A 315 11.74 23.03 23.32
CA GLU A 315 10.59 22.16 23.60
C GLU A 315 11.00 20.75 23.99
N ARG A 316 12.29 20.48 24.09
CA ARG A 316 12.85 19.15 24.30
C ARG A 316 12.43 18.61 25.69
N ASP A 317 11.94 17.38 25.70
CA ASP A 317 11.80 16.58 26.91
C ASP A 317 13.09 15.74 27.10
N PRO A 318 13.79 15.87 28.23
CA PRO A 318 14.97 15.05 28.51
C PRO A 318 14.73 13.54 28.45
N ASP A 319 13.47 13.12 28.60
CA ASP A 319 13.03 11.72 28.48
C ASP A 319 12.57 11.37 27.04
N ASP A 320 12.41 12.37 26.15
CA ASP A 320 12.12 12.17 24.72
C ASP A 320 13.42 11.99 23.94
N THR A 321 13.68 10.76 23.61
CA THR A 321 14.96 10.30 23.08
C THR A 321 14.90 10.08 21.57
N PHE A 322 13.85 10.56 20.90
CA PHE A 322 13.67 10.30 19.47
C PHE A 322 14.58 11.18 18.57
N PHE A 323 14.89 12.42 19.02
CA PHE A 323 15.83 13.34 18.37
C PHE A 323 16.69 13.98 19.47
N ASP A 324 17.93 13.51 19.62
CA ASP A 324 18.77 13.80 20.80
C ASP A 324 19.88 14.84 20.54
N ASP A 325 19.79 15.60 19.44
CA ASP A 325 20.79 16.61 19.12
C ASP A 325 20.55 17.88 19.94
N GLN A 326 21.27 18.00 21.06
CA GLN A 326 21.24 19.18 21.94
C GLN A 326 21.81 20.41 21.22
N GLY A 327 21.07 21.52 21.28
CA GLY A 327 21.48 22.77 20.70
C GLY A 327 21.21 22.87 19.20
N GLU A 328 20.32 22.04 18.67
CA GLU A 328 19.91 22.06 17.27
C GLU A 328 18.38 22.11 17.14
N ASP A 329 17.92 22.87 16.14
CA ASP A 329 16.52 22.89 15.71
C ASP A 329 16.39 22.21 14.36
N LEU A 330 15.56 21.15 14.28
CA LEU A 330 15.30 20.43 13.04
C LEU A 330 13.91 20.75 12.48
N TYR A 331 13.87 21.30 11.28
CA TYR A 331 12.65 21.55 10.51
C TYR A 331 12.52 20.53 9.37
N TYR A 332 11.43 19.79 9.35
CA TYR A 332 11.16 18.76 8.34
C TYR A 332 9.83 18.99 7.66
N GLY A 333 9.85 19.23 6.36
CA GLY A 333 8.67 19.46 5.53
C GLY A 333 8.61 18.50 4.33
N THR A 334 7.43 17.98 4.02
CA THR A 334 7.19 17.19 2.82
C THR A 334 5.92 17.62 2.10
N SER A 335 5.92 17.45 0.79
CA SER A 335 4.76 17.68 -0.04
C SER A 335 4.70 16.65 -1.17
N MET A 336 3.52 16.13 -1.43
CA MET A 336 3.27 15.14 -2.48
C MET A 336 2.01 15.50 -3.23
N ALA A 337 2.02 15.32 -4.56
CA ALA A 337 0.83 15.44 -5.39
C ALA A 337 0.88 14.45 -6.55
N ALA A 338 -0.29 13.95 -6.94
CA ALA A 338 -0.48 13.19 -8.17
C ALA A 338 -1.84 13.51 -8.76
N ILE A 339 -1.86 13.90 -10.04
CA ILE A 339 -3.08 14.24 -10.78
C ILE A 339 -3.04 13.48 -12.10
N GLY A 340 -4.16 12.86 -12.47
CA GLY A 340 -4.27 12.11 -13.71
C GLY A 340 -5.62 12.26 -14.40
N ALA A 341 -5.61 12.06 -15.71
CA ALA A 341 -6.81 11.95 -16.54
C ALA A 341 -6.72 10.70 -17.41
N SER A 342 -7.72 9.85 -17.30
CA SER A 342 -7.81 8.56 -17.96
C SER A 342 -8.96 8.54 -18.95
N ARG A 343 -8.74 8.00 -20.15
CA ARG A 343 -9.80 7.64 -21.09
C ARG A 343 -9.82 6.13 -21.28
N THR A 344 -10.96 5.51 -20.98
CA THR A 344 -11.25 4.14 -21.41
C THR A 344 -12.19 4.21 -22.60
N GLN A 345 -11.74 3.76 -23.77
CA GLN A 345 -12.48 3.78 -25.02
C GLN A 345 -12.78 2.35 -25.45
N LEU A 346 -14.07 2.02 -25.55
CA LEU A 346 -14.53 0.73 -26.09
C LEU A 346 -14.36 0.72 -27.61
N ILE A 347 -13.84 -0.37 -28.16
CA ILE A 347 -13.58 -0.57 -29.59
C ILE A 347 -14.27 -1.86 -30.04
N GLY A 348 -15.37 -1.70 -30.80
CA GLY A 348 -16.24 -2.84 -31.15
C GLY A 348 -16.74 -3.54 -29.87
N THR A 349 -16.96 -4.86 -29.95
CA THR A 349 -17.57 -5.63 -28.86
C THR A 349 -16.56 -6.41 -28.00
N LYS A 350 -15.28 -6.45 -28.40
CA LYS A 350 -14.27 -7.34 -27.79
C LYS A 350 -12.99 -6.65 -27.35
N SER A 351 -12.94 -5.33 -27.46
CA SER A 351 -11.69 -4.61 -27.22
C SER A 351 -11.92 -3.27 -26.55
N TYR A 352 -10.90 -2.78 -25.86
CA TYR A 352 -10.85 -1.40 -25.39
C TYR A 352 -9.40 -0.91 -25.31
N ILE A 353 -9.25 0.41 -25.38
CA ILE A 353 -8.01 1.12 -25.08
C ILE A 353 -8.22 1.87 -23.77
N LYS A 354 -7.25 1.83 -22.87
CA LYS A 354 -7.14 2.79 -21.76
C LYS A 354 -5.87 3.59 -21.96
N ALA A 355 -5.99 4.92 -21.94
CA ALA A 355 -4.86 5.85 -21.94
C ALA A 355 -4.99 6.79 -20.76
N THR A 356 -3.90 7.03 -20.04
CA THR A 356 -3.84 7.92 -18.89
C THR A 356 -2.65 8.85 -19.06
N VAL A 357 -2.89 10.15 -18.90
CA VAL A 357 -1.84 11.15 -18.74
C VAL A 357 -1.84 11.61 -17.29
N SER A 358 -0.67 11.79 -16.70
CA SER A 358 -0.58 12.24 -15.32
C SER A 358 0.67 13.07 -15.06
N TRP A 359 0.60 13.83 -13.99
CA TRP A 359 1.71 14.52 -13.37
C TRP A 359 1.78 14.14 -11.91
N SER A 360 2.99 13.91 -11.41
CA SER A 360 3.24 13.69 -10.00
C SER A 360 4.46 14.47 -9.51
N TYR A 361 4.45 14.75 -8.23
CA TYR A 361 5.43 15.59 -7.55
C TYR A 361 5.66 15.05 -6.14
N ASN A 362 6.91 15.02 -5.69
CA ASN A 362 7.31 14.76 -4.33
C ASN A 362 8.42 15.75 -3.95
N GLY A 363 8.15 16.61 -2.99
CA GLY A 363 9.07 17.62 -2.49
C GLY A 363 9.43 17.36 -1.03
N ARG A 364 10.66 17.66 -0.68
CA ARG A 364 11.19 17.57 0.69
C ARG A 364 12.04 18.77 1.00
N SER A 365 11.91 19.27 2.24
CA SER A 365 12.74 20.28 2.83
C SER A 365 13.18 19.83 4.21
N ILE A 366 14.47 19.75 4.45
CA ILE A 366 15.06 19.50 5.76
C ILE A 366 16.05 20.61 6.02
N VAL A 367 15.93 21.23 7.19
CA VAL A 367 16.85 22.27 7.67
C VAL A 367 17.20 21.92 9.11
N ASN A 368 18.48 21.78 9.39
CA ASN A 368 18.98 21.61 10.75
C ASN A 368 19.88 22.79 11.09
N ASP A 369 19.47 23.55 12.12
CA ASP A 369 20.12 24.77 12.57
C ASP A 369 20.79 24.55 13.93
N THR A 370 22.07 24.94 14.09
CA THR A 370 22.63 25.05 15.45
C THR A 370 22.11 26.33 16.12
N LEU A 371 21.86 26.26 17.41
CA LEU A 371 21.42 27.44 18.20
C LEU A 371 22.57 28.37 18.58
N GLY A 372 23.79 27.96 18.32
CA GLY A 372 24.98 28.67 18.75
C GLY A 372 25.20 28.62 20.26
N SER A 373 26.42 28.60 20.70
CA SER A 373 26.76 28.67 22.13
C SER A 373 27.79 29.77 22.41
N GLY A 374 27.54 30.59 23.40
CA GLY A 374 28.43 31.70 23.76
C GLY A 374 28.41 32.81 22.72
N ASN A 375 29.52 33.07 22.00
CA ASN A 375 29.65 34.07 20.96
C ASN A 375 29.50 33.54 19.53
N GLN A 376 29.10 32.28 19.36
CA GLN A 376 28.85 31.69 18.02
C GLN A 376 27.43 32.00 17.57
N GLU A 377 27.31 32.54 16.36
CA GLU A 377 26.01 32.76 15.70
C GLU A 377 25.40 31.42 15.28
N ALA A 378 24.07 31.29 15.28
CA ALA A 378 23.35 30.18 14.73
C ALA A 378 23.63 30.04 13.23
N TYR A 379 23.86 28.80 12.73
CA TYR A 379 24.06 28.52 11.32
C TYR A 379 23.44 27.18 10.94
N ASN A 380 23.10 27.03 9.68
CA ASN A 380 22.60 25.77 9.16
C ASN A 380 23.71 24.71 9.15
N VAL A 381 23.53 23.60 9.86
CA VAL A 381 24.44 22.44 9.82
C VAL A 381 24.15 21.57 8.60
N TYR A 382 22.84 21.38 8.31
CA TYR A 382 22.39 20.54 7.22
C TYR A 382 21.19 21.17 6.52
N ARG A 383 21.19 21.10 5.20
CA ARG A 383 20.09 21.53 4.35
C ARG A 383 19.88 20.55 3.21
N ASN A 384 18.63 20.12 3.03
CA ASN A 384 18.24 19.30 1.89
C ASN A 384 16.89 19.81 1.33
N ASN A 385 16.92 20.38 0.12
CA ASN A 385 15.75 20.77 -0.62
C ASN A 385 15.69 19.95 -1.92
N SER A 386 14.87 18.93 -1.94
CA SER A 386 14.81 18.00 -3.07
C SER A 386 13.42 17.88 -3.63
N ILE A 387 13.34 17.86 -4.95
CA ILE A 387 12.12 17.66 -5.71
C ILE A 387 12.35 16.49 -6.67
N GLU A 388 11.45 15.53 -6.64
CA GLU A 388 11.32 14.47 -7.63
C GLU A 388 9.91 14.51 -8.21
N GLY A 389 9.78 14.41 -9.52
CA GLY A 389 8.48 14.34 -10.13
C GLY A 389 8.54 13.72 -11.51
N LYS A 390 7.36 13.50 -12.09
CA LYS A 390 7.27 12.93 -13.42
C LYS A 390 6.00 13.35 -14.15
N TYR A 391 6.12 13.39 -15.46
CA TYR A 391 5.00 13.36 -16.37
C TYR A 391 4.90 11.95 -16.95
N SER A 392 3.74 11.33 -16.84
CA SER A 392 3.53 9.95 -17.24
C SER A 392 2.50 9.84 -18.35
N LEU A 393 2.78 8.98 -19.32
CA LEU A 393 1.84 8.52 -20.32
C LEU A 393 1.75 7.00 -20.23
N MET A 394 0.63 6.50 -19.74
CA MET A 394 0.29 5.09 -19.77
C MET A 394 -0.74 4.85 -20.88
N ALA A 395 -0.52 3.83 -21.71
CA ALA A 395 -1.53 3.39 -22.67
C ALA A 395 -1.47 1.87 -22.83
N PHE A 396 -2.64 1.23 -22.90
CA PHE A 396 -2.72 -0.16 -23.31
C PHE A 396 -3.97 -0.46 -24.13
N TYR A 397 -3.83 -1.46 -24.99
CA TYR A 397 -4.89 -2.08 -25.75
C TYR A 397 -5.18 -3.47 -25.20
N ASN A 398 -6.43 -3.71 -24.81
CA ASN A 398 -6.90 -5.02 -24.36
C ASN A 398 -7.86 -5.62 -25.38
N ARG A 399 -7.66 -6.89 -25.73
CA ARG A 399 -8.48 -7.61 -26.71
C ARG A 399 -8.83 -9.00 -26.20
N LYS A 400 -10.12 -9.25 -26.05
CA LYS A 400 -10.72 -10.56 -25.90
C LYS A 400 -10.86 -11.20 -27.28
N LEU A 401 -9.99 -12.13 -27.63
CA LEU A 401 -10.05 -12.84 -28.92
C LEU A 401 -11.28 -13.76 -28.96
N ASN A 402 -11.50 -14.49 -27.88
CA ASN A 402 -12.66 -15.34 -27.62
C ASN A 402 -12.77 -15.61 -26.11
N SER A 403 -13.68 -16.48 -25.66
CA SER A 403 -13.86 -16.85 -24.23
C SER A 403 -12.63 -17.45 -23.57
N ARG A 404 -11.65 -17.95 -24.35
CA ARG A 404 -10.43 -18.59 -23.84
C ARG A 404 -9.17 -17.75 -23.94
N HIS A 405 -9.15 -16.71 -24.74
CA HIS A 405 -7.94 -15.95 -25.06
C HIS A 405 -8.16 -14.46 -24.90
N THR A 406 -7.42 -13.84 -24.00
CA THR A 406 -7.38 -12.39 -23.80
C THR A 406 -5.93 -11.91 -23.85
N THR A 407 -5.66 -10.83 -24.58
CA THR A 407 -4.33 -10.23 -24.73
C THR A 407 -4.37 -8.76 -24.35
N LYS A 408 -3.37 -8.32 -23.58
CA LYS A 408 -3.15 -6.91 -23.26
C LYS A 408 -1.74 -6.51 -23.67
N ILE A 409 -1.61 -5.40 -24.40
CA ILE A 409 -0.34 -4.83 -24.86
C ILE A 409 -0.34 -3.36 -24.49
N GLY A 410 0.74 -2.88 -23.87
CA GLY A 410 0.81 -1.50 -23.44
C GLY A 410 2.21 -1.02 -23.10
N SER A 411 2.27 0.22 -22.63
CA SER A 411 3.51 0.82 -22.15
C SER A 411 3.22 1.87 -21.09
N PHE A 412 4.11 1.95 -20.09
CA PHE A 412 4.25 3.06 -19.15
C PHE A 412 5.48 3.87 -19.58
N ASN A 413 5.32 5.17 -19.74
CA ASN A 413 6.40 6.04 -20.19
C ASN A 413 6.44 7.26 -19.28
N ASP A 414 7.51 7.43 -18.54
CA ASP A 414 7.72 8.50 -17.59
C ASP A 414 8.84 9.43 -18.07
N LEU A 415 8.56 10.72 -18.09
CA LEU A 415 9.56 11.78 -18.15
C LEU A 415 9.79 12.25 -16.72
N LEU A 416 10.88 11.79 -16.11
CA LEU A 416 11.29 12.13 -14.76
C LEU A 416 11.98 13.49 -14.76
N TYR A 417 11.73 14.31 -13.74
CA TYR A 417 12.44 15.56 -13.49
C TYR A 417 12.85 15.66 -12.03
N PHE A 418 14.01 16.27 -11.80
CA PHE A 418 14.58 16.39 -10.46
C PHE A 418 15.16 17.78 -10.25
N ASN A 419 15.12 18.22 -8.99
CA ASN A 419 15.92 19.31 -8.49
C ASN A 419 16.39 18.92 -7.09
N MET A 420 17.67 18.63 -6.95
CA MET A 420 18.28 18.12 -5.71
C MET A 420 19.34 19.10 -5.24
N ASP A 421 19.21 19.57 -4.01
CA ASP A 421 20.16 20.46 -3.33
C ASP A 421 20.35 19.93 -1.91
N GLU A 422 21.49 19.27 -1.66
CA GLU A 422 21.86 18.70 -0.36
C GLU A 422 23.24 19.19 0.03
N ARG A 423 23.34 19.80 1.22
CA ARG A 423 24.53 20.47 1.72
C ARG A 423 24.72 20.22 3.21
N PHE A 424 25.98 20.05 3.64
CA PHE A 424 26.35 20.09 5.06
C PHE A 424 27.40 21.14 5.29
N TRP A 425 27.40 21.69 6.48
CA TRP A 425 28.42 22.60 6.95
C TRP A 425 29.63 21.85 7.44
N ILE A 426 30.82 22.17 6.90
CA ILE A 426 32.10 21.68 7.40
C ILE A 426 32.70 22.77 8.29
N ALA A 427 32.65 22.52 9.61
CA ALA A 427 33.09 23.51 10.58
C ALA A 427 34.60 23.86 10.49
N GLU A 428 35.46 22.90 10.10
CA GLU A 428 36.89 23.07 9.94
C GLU A 428 37.24 24.05 8.81
N ASP A 429 36.49 23.99 7.72
CA ASP A 429 36.72 24.81 6.51
C ASP A 429 35.85 26.06 6.46
N ALA A 430 34.85 26.16 7.35
CA ALA A 430 33.82 27.20 7.39
C ALA A 430 33.11 27.37 6.02
N GLU A 431 32.80 26.24 5.37
CA GLU A 431 32.10 26.18 4.08
C GLU A 431 31.13 25.01 4.00
N TYR A 432 30.24 25.05 3.00
CA TYR A 432 29.32 23.96 2.73
C TYR A 432 29.92 22.93 1.77
N PHE A 433 29.98 21.69 2.19
CA PHE A 433 30.12 20.56 1.26
C PHE A 433 28.78 20.33 0.54
N VAL A 434 28.81 20.37 -0.79
CA VAL A 434 27.63 20.16 -1.64
C VAL A 434 27.59 18.71 -2.08
N ARG A 435 26.79 17.90 -1.38
CA ARG A 435 26.63 16.46 -1.68
C ARG A 435 25.81 16.22 -2.94
N SER A 436 24.77 17.02 -3.16
CA SER A 436 23.96 16.98 -4.37
C SER A 436 23.58 18.40 -4.80
N ASP A 437 23.81 18.72 -6.05
CA ASP A 437 23.37 19.93 -6.73
C ASP A 437 23.10 19.54 -8.18
N PHE A 438 21.91 18.99 -8.42
CA PHE A 438 21.53 18.49 -9.74
C PHE A 438 20.11 18.89 -10.10
N LYS A 439 19.99 19.46 -11.31
CA LYS A 439 18.70 19.76 -11.91
C LYS A 439 18.65 19.19 -13.32
N GLY A 440 17.66 18.34 -13.60
CA GLY A 440 17.59 17.70 -14.90
C GLY A 440 16.39 16.83 -15.11
N THR A 441 16.40 16.15 -16.25
CA THR A 441 15.33 15.22 -16.65
C THR A 441 15.93 13.94 -17.23
N THR A 442 15.18 12.82 -17.10
CA THR A 442 15.48 11.57 -17.79
C THR A 442 14.19 10.82 -18.07
N GLY A 443 14.27 9.68 -18.78
CA GLY A 443 13.11 8.87 -19.13
C GLY A 443 13.16 7.48 -18.56
N LEU A 444 11.97 6.93 -18.29
CA LEU A 444 11.75 5.52 -17.99
C LEU A 444 10.68 4.99 -18.93
N ILE A 445 10.99 3.95 -19.71
CA ILE A 445 10.11 3.39 -20.74
C ILE A 445 9.86 1.92 -20.40
N GLN A 446 8.60 1.53 -20.25
CA GLN A 446 8.21 0.23 -19.75
C GLN A 446 7.12 -0.41 -20.63
N PRO A 447 7.44 -0.92 -21.84
CA PRO A 447 6.50 -1.67 -22.65
C PRO A 447 6.27 -3.08 -22.07
N PHE A 448 5.04 -3.57 -22.23
CA PHE A 448 4.67 -4.91 -21.83
C PHE A 448 3.68 -5.57 -22.77
N VAL A 449 3.69 -6.88 -22.78
CA VAL A 449 2.67 -7.72 -23.40
C VAL A 449 2.32 -8.85 -22.45
N GLN A 450 1.03 -9.14 -22.33
CA GLN A 450 0.57 -10.28 -21.53
C GLN A 450 -0.63 -10.95 -22.21
N HIS A 451 -0.70 -12.28 -22.05
CA HIS A 451 -1.71 -13.11 -22.64
C HIS A 451 -2.26 -14.10 -21.60
N GLN A 452 -3.58 -14.17 -21.51
CA GLN A 452 -4.29 -15.18 -20.73
C GLN A 452 -4.85 -16.23 -21.67
N TYR A 453 -4.61 -17.49 -21.34
CA TYR A 453 -5.19 -18.63 -22.02
C TYR A 453 -5.94 -19.54 -21.04
N ARG A 454 -7.23 -19.74 -21.29
CA ARG A 454 -8.13 -20.62 -20.51
C ARG A 454 -8.56 -21.81 -21.36
N PRO A 455 -7.77 -22.87 -21.43
CA PRO A 455 -8.14 -24.06 -22.21
C PRO A 455 -9.43 -24.71 -21.73
N SER A 456 -9.76 -24.59 -20.45
CA SER A 456 -10.99 -25.06 -19.82
C SER A 456 -11.32 -24.23 -18.57
N GLU A 457 -12.45 -24.46 -17.92
CA GLU A 457 -12.82 -23.86 -16.64
C GLU A 457 -11.86 -24.21 -15.48
N ARG A 458 -11.03 -25.26 -15.66
CA ARG A 458 -10.08 -25.73 -14.64
C ARG A 458 -8.70 -25.12 -14.77
N TRP A 459 -8.31 -24.62 -15.93
CA TRP A 459 -6.96 -24.17 -16.21
C TRP A 459 -6.95 -22.72 -16.67
N THR A 460 -6.09 -21.92 -16.05
CA THR A 460 -5.76 -20.58 -16.51
C THR A 460 -4.24 -20.46 -16.59
N ILE A 461 -3.73 -20.04 -17.73
CA ILE A 461 -2.32 -19.82 -18.01
C ILE A 461 -2.16 -18.35 -18.36
N ASN A 462 -1.34 -17.63 -17.61
CA ASN A 462 -0.99 -16.24 -17.84
C ASN A 462 0.50 -16.16 -18.20
N ALA A 463 0.82 -15.60 -19.35
CA ALA A 463 2.20 -15.41 -19.80
C ALA A 463 2.40 -13.96 -20.22
N GLY A 464 3.57 -13.40 -19.96
CA GLY A 464 3.87 -12.03 -20.35
C GLY A 464 5.35 -11.71 -20.35
N ILE A 465 5.66 -10.58 -20.94
CA ILE A 465 7.00 -9.97 -20.96
C ILE A 465 6.84 -8.50 -20.62
N HIS A 466 7.65 -8.03 -19.69
CA HIS A 466 7.84 -6.63 -19.38
C HIS A 466 9.28 -6.24 -19.75
N VAL A 467 9.48 -5.02 -20.19
CA VAL A 467 10.81 -4.44 -20.42
C VAL A 467 10.89 -3.15 -19.63
N LEU A 468 11.96 -2.93 -18.93
CA LEU A 468 12.27 -1.64 -18.31
C LEU A 468 13.51 -1.08 -18.99
N HIS A 469 13.41 0.14 -19.52
CA HIS A 469 14.52 0.87 -20.13
C HIS A 469 14.68 2.23 -19.46
N PHE A 470 15.85 2.43 -18.84
CA PHE A 470 16.19 3.69 -18.17
C PHE A 470 17.11 4.52 -19.06
N VAL A 471 16.62 5.69 -19.49
CA VAL A 471 17.27 6.52 -20.50
C VAL A 471 18.58 7.13 -20.00
N LEU A 472 18.73 7.39 -18.69
CA LEU A 472 19.90 8.06 -18.11
C LEU A 472 21.23 7.38 -18.46
N ASN A 473 21.26 6.04 -18.38
CA ASN A 473 22.46 5.22 -18.64
C ASN A 473 22.18 4.07 -19.60
N SER A 474 21.02 4.10 -20.30
CA SER A 474 20.58 3.08 -21.25
C SER A 474 20.43 1.66 -20.66
N ALA A 475 20.37 1.52 -19.34
CA ALA A 475 20.13 0.23 -18.70
C ALA A 475 18.79 -0.35 -19.12
N THR A 476 18.80 -1.64 -19.49
CA THR A 476 17.57 -2.31 -19.99
C THR A 476 17.44 -3.69 -19.33
N THR A 477 16.24 -4.01 -18.85
CA THR A 477 15.92 -5.34 -18.32
C THR A 477 14.84 -5.99 -19.15
N LEU A 478 14.90 -7.33 -19.26
CA LEU A 478 13.87 -8.17 -19.86
C LEU A 478 13.27 -9.06 -18.77
N GLU A 479 11.96 -8.97 -18.59
CA GLU A 479 11.25 -9.56 -17.45
C GLU A 479 10.15 -10.52 -17.92
N PRO A 480 10.49 -11.79 -18.21
CA PRO A 480 9.51 -12.83 -18.52
C PRO A 480 8.70 -13.21 -17.27
N ARG A 481 7.41 -13.46 -17.44
CA ARG A 481 6.48 -13.85 -16.39
C ARG A 481 5.54 -14.95 -16.88
N LEU A 482 5.34 -15.96 -16.07
CA LEU A 482 4.48 -17.11 -16.36
C LEU A 482 3.75 -17.55 -15.10
N GLY A 483 2.44 -17.72 -15.20
CA GLY A 483 1.63 -18.24 -14.11
C GLY A 483 0.64 -19.28 -14.61
N VAL A 484 0.42 -20.31 -13.82
CA VAL A 484 -0.54 -21.37 -14.09
C VAL A 484 -1.42 -21.57 -12.86
N LYS A 485 -2.74 -21.50 -13.05
CA LYS A 485 -3.75 -21.81 -12.02
C LYS A 485 -4.54 -23.03 -12.45
N TRP A 486 -4.67 -23.99 -11.56
CA TRP A 486 -5.37 -25.25 -11.79
C TRP A 486 -6.41 -25.49 -10.70
N LYS A 487 -7.69 -25.50 -11.06
CA LYS A 487 -8.78 -25.98 -10.19
C LYS A 487 -8.75 -27.51 -10.16
N ALA A 488 -7.90 -28.06 -9.29
CA ALA A 488 -7.64 -29.50 -9.18
C ALA A 488 -8.89 -30.28 -8.71
N ALA A 489 -9.70 -29.62 -7.86
CA ALA A 489 -11.01 -30.14 -7.40
C ALA A 489 -11.98 -28.94 -7.21
N PRO A 490 -13.28 -29.17 -7.00
CA PRO A 490 -14.25 -28.10 -6.81
C PRO A 490 -13.90 -27.10 -5.68
N ARG A 491 -13.12 -27.55 -4.70
CA ARG A 491 -12.68 -26.74 -3.54
C ARG A 491 -11.18 -26.54 -3.44
N LEU A 492 -10.39 -27.06 -4.39
CA LEU A 492 -8.93 -26.98 -4.35
C LEU A 492 -8.39 -26.33 -5.61
N THR A 493 -7.74 -25.19 -5.44
CA THR A 493 -7.00 -24.49 -6.49
C THR A 493 -5.51 -24.56 -6.18
N ILE A 494 -4.71 -24.97 -7.16
CA ILE A 494 -3.25 -24.98 -7.11
C ILE A 494 -2.76 -23.95 -8.10
N GLY A 495 -1.81 -23.11 -7.66
CA GLY A 495 -1.18 -22.07 -8.47
C GLY A 495 0.32 -22.20 -8.46
N THR A 496 0.97 -21.93 -9.58
CA THR A 496 2.43 -21.75 -9.64
C THR A 496 2.76 -20.57 -10.53
N ALA A 497 3.79 -19.82 -10.17
CA ALA A 497 4.25 -18.72 -11.00
C ALA A 497 5.76 -18.53 -10.92
N TYR A 498 6.32 -18.08 -12.04
CA TYR A 498 7.64 -17.51 -12.17
C TYR A 498 7.51 -16.08 -12.68
N GLY A 499 8.31 -15.16 -12.14
CA GLY A 499 8.40 -13.80 -12.64
C GLY A 499 9.75 -13.19 -12.35
N ARG A 500 10.41 -12.65 -13.37
CA ARG A 500 11.51 -11.71 -13.19
C ARG A 500 10.94 -10.32 -13.02
N HIS A 501 11.44 -9.60 -12.02
CA HIS A 501 11.08 -8.24 -11.68
C HIS A 501 12.33 -7.39 -11.58
N SER A 502 12.23 -6.10 -11.88
CA SER A 502 13.34 -5.18 -11.70
C SER A 502 12.89 -3.86 -11.11
N GLN A 503 13.82 -3.17 -10.45
CA GLN A 503 13.59 -1.84 -9.89
C GLN A 503 14.84 -1.00 -9.93
N LEU A 504 14.68 0.27 -10.32
CA LEU A 504 15.74 1.26 -10.20
C LEU A 504 16.07 1.50 -8.72
N PRO A 505 17.36 1.58 -8.35
CA PRO A 505 17.75 2.19 -7.09
C PRO A 505 17.13 3.58 -6.93
N PRO A 506 16.96 4.10 -5.69
CA PRO A 506 16.47 5.45 -5.45
C PRO A 506 17.20 6.50 -6.30
N LEU A 507 16.44 7.38 -6.96
CA LEU A 507 16.96 8.29 -7.97
C LEU A 507 18.05 9.23 -7.45
N LEU A 508 17.98 9.60 -6.17
CA LEU A 508 19.00 10.45 -5.54
C LEU A 508 20.41 9.86 -5.63
N LEU A 509 20.55 8.52 -5.65
CA LEU A 509 21.85 7.84 -5.72
C LEU A 509 22.60 8.12 -7.02
N TYR A 510 21.88 8.23 -8.15
CA TYR A 510 22.48 8.46 -9.47
C TYR A 510 23.16 9.82 -9.62
N PHE A 511 22.86 10.77 -8.73
CA PHE A 511 23.32 12.16 -8.83
C PHE A 511 24.17 12.61 -7.64
N ARG A 512 24.45 11.70 -6.71
CA ARG A 512 25.29 11.99 -5.56
C ARG A 512 26.73 12.23 -5.99
N LYS A 513 27.33 13.27 -5.43
CA LYS A 513 28.75 13.59 -5.64
C LYS A 513 29.61 12.88 -4.61
N ALA A 514 30.77 12.45 -5.02
CA ALA A 514 31.88 12.03 -4.18
C ALA A 514 33.08 12.92 -4.44
N GLU A 515 33.96 13.08 -3.46
CA GLU A 515 35.14 13.89 -3.55
C GLU A 515 36.39 13.00 -3.58
N LEU A 516 37.28 13.28 -4.52
CA LEU A 516 38.60 12.68 -4.58
C LEU A 516 39.53 13.33 -3.56
N PRO A 517 40.60 12.66 -3.11
CA PRO A 517 41.62 13.27 -2.24
C PRO A 517 42.29 14.52 -2.82
N SER A 518 42.10 14.79 -4.11
CA SER A 518 42.55 16.01 -4.80
C SER A 518 41.61 17.21 -4.61
N GLY A 519 40.41 17.03 -4.00
CA GLY A 519 39.38 18.06 -3.92
C GLY A 519 38.47 18.12 -5.16
N GLU A 520 38.70 17.25 -6.17
CA GLU A 520 37.86 17.18 -7.35
C GLU A 520 36.61 16.32 -7.07
N THR A 521 35.40 16.82 -7.43
CA THR A 521 34.16 16.10 -7.26
C THR A 521 33.74 15.37 -8.54
N PHE A 522 33.14 14.18 -8.39
CA PHE A 522 32.59 13.39 -9.49
C PHE A 522 31.29 12.70 -9.08
N ILE A 523 30.55 12.11 -10.03
CA ILE A 523 29.28 11.40 -9.79
C ILE A 523 29.52 9.90 -10.04
N PRO A 524 29.82 9.10 -8.98
CA PRO A 524 30.23 7.69 -9.14
C PRO A 524 29.10 6.76 -9.55
N ASN A 525 27.87 7.04 -9.14
CA ASN A 525 26.74 6.09 -9.17
C ASN A 525 25.88 6.18 -10.44
N ARG A 526 26.29 7.00 -11.44
CA ARG A 526 25.50 7.24 -12.65
C ARG A 526 25.18 5.98 -13.45
N GLU A 527 26.07 4.99 -13.40
CA GLU A 527 25.96 3.75 -14.18
C GLU A 527 25.28 2.61 -13.42
N LEU A 528 24.71 2.86 -12.25
CA LEU A 528 23.94 1.84 -11.52
C LEU A 528 22.82 1.28 -12.37
N THR A 529 22.71 -0.04 -12.39
CA THR A 529 21.67 -0.78 -13.12
C THR A 529 20.51 -1.18 -12.20
N PRO A 530 19.33 -1.52 -12.74
CA PRO A 530 18.23 -1.99 -11.92
C PRO A 530 18.59 -3.25 -11.11
N ILE A 531 18.09 -3.31 -9.87
CA ILE A 531 18.06 -4.53 -9.06
C ILE A 531 17.15 -5.52 -9.75
N LEU A 532 17.55 -6.79 -9.83
CA LEU A 532 16.75 -7.87 -10.39
C LEU A 532 16.29 -8.82 -9.29
N SER A 533 15.06 -9.30 -9.40
CA SER A 533 14.50 -10.32 -8.50
C SER A 533 13.72 -11.39 -9.30
N ASP A 534 14.18 -12.63 -9.25
CA ASP A 534 13.51 -13.78 -9.84
C ASP A 534 12.63 -14.47 -8.78
N HIS A 535 11.31 -14.46 -8.97
CA HIS A 535 10.33 -15.03 -8.06
C HIS A 535 9.84 -16.37 -8.53
N PHE A 536 9.84 -17.37 -7.64
CA PHE A 536 9.22 -18.67 -7.82
C PHE A 536 8.21 -18.88 -6.71
N VAL A 537 6.96 -19.16 -7.05
CA VAL A 537 5.87 -19.33 -6.08
C VAL A 537 5.06 -20.57 -6.41
N LEU A 538 4.74 -21.36 -5.40
CA LEU A 538 3.76 -22.43 -5.43
C LEU A 538 2.69 -22.14 -4.38
N SER A 539 1.42 -22.23 -4.75
CA SER A 539 0.28 -21.98 -3.87
C SER A 539 -0.74 -23.12 -3.92
N ALA A 540 -1.41 -23.35 -2.81
CA ALA A 540 -2.58 -24.21 -2.70
C ALA A 540 -3.64 -23.50 -1.87
N ASP A 541 -4.84 -23.34 -2.43
CA ASP A 541 -5.99 -22.70 -1.78
C ASP A 541 -7.14 -23.70 -1.70
N TYR A 542 -7.63 -23.97 -0.49
CA TYR A 542 -8.68 -24.93 -0.23
C TYR A 542 -9.88 -24.25 0.45
N LEU A 543 -11.04 -24.30 -0.21
CA LEU A 543 -12.30 -23.80 0.32
C LEU A 543 -12.88 -24.80 1.34
N ILE A 544 -12.75 -24.47 2.63
CA ILE A 544 -13.33 -25.25 3.74
C ILE A 544 -14.86 -25.12 3.68
N SER A 545 -15.35 -23.92 3.42
CA SER A 545 -16.77 -23.60 3.23
C SER A 545 -16.89 -22.38 2.31
N GLU A 546 -18.12 -22.01 1.94
CA GLU A 546 -18.42 -20.85 1.08
C GLU A 546 -17.80 -19.52 1.52
N ASN A 547 -17.47 -19.39 2.79
CA ASN A 547 -16.93 -18.15 3.36
C ASN A 547 -15.62 -18.37 4.12
N THR A 548 -15.05 -19.56 4.03
CA THR A 548 -13.82 -19.90 4.78
C THR A 548 -12.87 -20.68 3.89
N HIS A 549 -11.63 -20.22 3.78
CA HIS A 549 -10.59 -20.91 3.03
C HIS A 549 -9.29 -20.99 3.85
N ILE A 550 -8.44 -21.91 3.44
CA ILE A 550 -7.06 -22.03 3.90
C ILE A 550 -6.15 -21.99 2.68
N LYS A 551 -5.20 -21.08 2.68
CA LYS A 551 -4.21 -20.91 1.61
C LYS A 551 -2.82 -21.14 2.16
N ALA A 552 -2.01 -21.94 1.47
CA ALA A 552 -0.59 -22.12 1.74
C ALA A 552 0.21 -21.66 0.51
N GLU A 553 1.31 -20.95 0.75
CA GLU A 553 2.27 -20.56 -0.29
C GLU A 553 3.69 -20.91 0.14
N VAL A 554 4.49 -21.38 -0.81
CA VAL A 554 5.93 -21.58 -0.68
C VAL A 554 6.59 -20.72 -1.75
N TYR A 555 7.59 -19.95 -1.37
CA TYR A 555 8.26 -19.06 -2.32
C TYR A 555 9.78 -19.11 -2.18
N TYR A 556 10.44 -18.79 -3.29
CA TYR A 556 11.87 -18.48 -3.37
C TYR A 556 12.06 -17.27 -4.26
N GLN A 557 12.87 -16.31 -3.79
CA GLN A 557 13.23 -15.11 -4.53
C GLN A 557 14.76 -15.01 -4.58
N SER A 558 15.31 -14.87 -5.78
CA SER A 558 16.74 -14.66 -6.01
C SER A 558 16.97 -13.21 -6.45
N LEU A 559 17.77 -12.47 -5.68
CA LEU A 559 18.13 -11.09 -5.98
C LEU A 559 19.53 -11.03 -6.59
N SER A 560 19.69 -10.15 -7.57
CA SER A 560 20.98 -9.91 -8.23
C SER A 560 21.09 -8.46 -8.67
N ASN A 561 22.27 -8.01 -9.07
CA ASN A 561 22.54 -6.61 -9.40
C ASN A 561 22.19 -5.65 -8.24
N VAL A 562 22.35 -6.07 -7.01
CA VAL A 562 22.07 -5.22 -5.85
C VAL A 562 23.23 -4.25 -5.64
N PRO A 563 22.95 -2.94 -5.49
CA PRO A 563 23.98 -1.95 -5.18
C PRO A 563 24.60 -2.17 -3.79
N ILE A 564 25.91 -2.19 -3.74
CA ILE A 564 26.73 -2.32 -2.52
C ILE A 564 27.76 -1.20 -2.45
N ASP A 565 28.12 -0.81 -1.23
CA ASP A 565 29.17 0.21 -0.96
C ASP A 565 30.57 -0.32 -1.30
N THR A 566 31.35 0.47 -2.03
CA THR A 566 32.76 0.14 -2.32
C THR A 566 33.68 0.44 -1.15
N GLY A 567 33.33 1.31 -0.23
CA GLY A 567 34.08 1.69 0.96
C GLY A 567 33.82 0.82 2.19
N ASN A 568 32.64 0.22 2.27
CA ASN A 568 32.24 -0.66 3.36
C ASN A 568 31.74 -2.00 2.79
N THR A 569 32.52 -3.03 2.94
CA THR A 569 32.27 -4.36 2.35
C THR A 569 31.05 -5.09 2.90
N THR A 570 30.40 -4.60 3.96
CA THR A 570 29.21 -5.23 4.58
C THR A 570 27.91 -4.47 4.30
N TYR A 571 27.97 -3.22 3.80
CA TYR A 571 26.77 -2.45 3.48
C TYR A 571 25.99 -3.07 2.33
N SER A 572 24.66 -3.10 2.45
CA SER A 572 23.71 -3.47 1.40
C SER A 572 22.51 -2.53 1.39
N ILE A 573 22.07 -2.11 0.21
CA ILE A 573 20.84 -1.33 0.05
C ILE A 573 19.58 -2.11 0.48
N LEU A 574 19.66 -3.45 0.51
CA LEU A 574 18.56 -4.31 0.96
C LEU A 574 18.18 -4.08 2.42
N ASN A 575 19.04 -3.45 3.21
CA ASN A 575 18.81 -3.15 4.62
C ASN A 575 18.22 -1.75 4.87
N GLN A 576 17.97 -0.99 3.79
CA GLN A 576 17.47 0.39 3.86
C GLN A 576 15.95 0.45 3.65
N GLY A 577 15.33 1.60 3.90
CA GLY A 577 13.97 1.94 3.48
C GLY A 577 12.88 1.92 4.55
N ALA A 578 13.15 1.41 5.75
CA ALA A 578 12.16 1.30 6.81
C ALA A 578 12.48 2.12 8.08
N ASN A 579 13.51 2.95 8.03
CA ASN A 579 13.93 3.83 9.12
C ASN A 579 13.60 5.29 8.82
N PHE A 580 13.72 6.14 9.84
CA PHE A 580 13.60 7.61 9.69
C PHE A 580 14.87 8.24 9.13
N ASP A 581 15.97 7.48 9.04
CA ASP A 581 17.22 7.91 8.45
C ASP A 581 17.58 7.04 7.24
N PHE A 582 18.20 7.67 6.23
CA PHE A 582 18.66 7.02 5.02
C PHE A 582 20.14 7.36 4.81
N THR A 583 21.00 6.45 5.25
CA THR A 583 22.43 6.56 5.00
C THR A 583 22.77 5.85 3.69
N TYR A 584 23.12 6.60 2.67
CA TYR A 584 23.63 6.04 1.42
C TYR A 584 25.12 6.30 1.28
N PRO A 585 25.92 5.29 0.89
CA PRO A 585 27.31 5.45 0.57
C PRO A 585 27.53 6.42 -0.60
N GLU A 586 28.72 6.99 -0.68
CA GLU A 586 29.07 7.89 -1.78
C GLU A 586 29.22 7.13 -3.09
N GLN A 587 29.86 5.97 -3.06
CA GLN A 587 30.13 5.16 -4.23
C GLN A 587 29.60 3.74 -4.07
N MET A 588 28.84 3.28 -5.07
CA MET A 588 28.22 1.97 -5.08
C MET A 588 28.45 1.25 -6.42
N VAL A 589 28.41 -0.08 -6.38
CA VAL A 589 28.47 -0.99 -7.54
C VAL A 589 27.40 -2.07 -7.46
N ASN A 590 26.93 -2.58 -8.61
CA ASN A 590 25.92 -3.64 -8.69
C ASN A 590 26.54 -5.05 -8.65
N GLU A 591 27.15 -5.44 -7.55
CA GLU A 591 27.90 -6.72 -7.43
C GLU A 591 27.29 -7.68 -6.41
N GLU A 592 26.30 -7.25 -5.62
CA GLU A 592 25.72 -8.06 -4.57
C GLU A 592 24.61 -8.98 -5.08
N THR A 593 24.47 -10.12 -4.41
CA THR A 593 23.34 -11.05 -4.57
C THR A 593 22.65 -11.29 -3.24
N GLY A 594 21.37 -11.65 -3.30
CA GLY A 594 20.60 -12.00 -2.11
C GLY A 594 19.52 -13.05 -2.43
N TYR A 595 18.88 -13.54 -1.39
CA TYR A 595 17.74 -14.42 -1.56
C TYR A 595 16.79 -14.36 -0.38
N ASN A 596 15.53 -14.62 -0.69
CA ASN A 596 14.46 -14.80 0.29
C ASN A 596 13.74 -16.10 0.00
N PHE A 597 13.43 -16.87 1.02
CA PHE A 597 12.53 -18.03 0.87
C PHE A 597 11.67 -18.20 2.11
N GLY A 598 10.50 -18.80 1.94
CA GLY A 598 9.62 -18.99 3.07
C GLY A 598 8.36 -19.79 2.75
N VAL A 599 7.60 -20.00 3.82
CA VAL A 599 6.30 -20.66 3.80
C VAL A 599 5.29 -19.74 4.47
N GLU A 600 4.16 -19.54 3.83
CA GLU A 600 3.06 -18.71 4.27
C GLU A 600 1.79 -19.54 4.42
N LEU A 601 1.04 -19.27 5.48
CA LEU A 601 -0.26 -19.90 5.74
C LEU A 601 -1.28 -18.80 6.06
N THR A 602 -2.44 -18.87 5.41
CA THR A 602 -3.59 -18.01 5.68
C THR A 602 -4.81 -18.88 5.94
N LEU A 603 -5.48 -18.68 7.07
CA LEU A 603 -6.82 -19.18 7.33
C LEU A 603 -7.75 -17.99 7.45
N GLU A 604 -8.68 -17.85 6.51
CA GLU A 604 -9.58 -16.70 6.46
C GLU A 604 -11.05 -17.13 6.42
N ARG A 605 -11.84 -16.43 7.19
CA ARG A 605 -13.29 -16.42 7.10
C ARG A 605 -13.75 -15.01 6.81
N PHE A 606 -14.33 -14.81 5.64
CA PHE A 606 -14.98 -13.55 5.28
C PHE A 606 -16.20 -13.30 6.15
N LEU A 607 -16.52 -12.02 6.36
CA LEU A 607 -17.64 -11.63 7.20
C LEU A 607 -18.94 -12.31 6.75
N ASN A 608 -19.46 -13.17 7.60
CA ASN A 608 -20.71 -13.86 7.40
C ASN A 608 -21.40 -14.06 8.75
N LYS A 609 -22.71 -13.77 8.83
CA LYS A 609 -23.50 -13.81 10.07
C LYS A 609 -22.84 -13.02 11.22
N GLY A 610 -22.20 -11.89 10.85
CA GLY A 610 -21.52 -10.98 11.77
C GLY A 610 -20.19 -11.47 12.35
N ILE A 611 -19.58 -12.54 11.85
CA ILE A 611 -18.29 -13.05 12.31
C ILE A 611 -17.32 -13.11 11.13
N TYR A 612 -16.09 -12.66 11.35
CA TYR A 612 -14.95 -12.88 10.47
C TYR A 612 -13.69 -13.19 11.27
N TYR A 613 -12.71 -13.79 10.63
CA TYR A 613 -11.34 -13.91 11.14
C TYR A 613 -10.33 -14.03 10.00
N LEU A 614 -9.13 -13.57 10.26
CA LEU A 614 -7.95 -13.71 9.41
C LEU A 614 -6.77 -14.12 10.29
N LEU A 615 -6.28 -15.33 10.09
CA LEU A 615 -5.13 -15.88 10.80
C LEU A 615 -4.03 -16.12 9.78
N THR A 616 -2.89 -15.47 9.97
CA THR A 616 -1.74 -15.59 9.07
C THR A 616 -0.49 -16.03 9.82
N ALA A 617 0.33 -16.83 9.17
CA ALA A 617 1.62 -17.26 9.67
C ALA A 617 2.63 -17.25 8.51
N SER A 618 3.82 -16.73 8.76
CA SER A 618 4.92 -16.68 7.81
C SER A 618 6.21 -17.12 8.51
N LEU A 619 6.91 -18.08 7.91
CA LEU A 619 8.26 -18.49 8.30
C LEU A 619 9.17 -18.22 7.12
N PHE A 620 10.25 -17.49 7.33
CA PHE A 620 11.09 -17.05 6.23
C PHE A 620 12.55 -16.82 6.62
N GLU A 621 13.41 -16.83 5.60
CA GLU A 621 14.81 -16.40 5.65
C GLU A 621 15.04 -15.33 4.58
N SER A 622 15.83 -14.31 4.93
CA SER A 622 16.25 -13.24 4.05
C SER A 622 17.73 -12.95 4.27
N LYS A 623 18.55 -13.16 3.23
CA LYS A 623 20.00 -13.06 3.30
C LYS A 623 20.60 -12.45 2.06
N TYR A 624 21.83 -11.96 2.20
CA TYR A 624 22.62 -11.44 1.09
C TYR A 624 24.09 -11.84 1.20
N VAL A 625 24.81 -11.82 0.08
CA VAL A 625 26.24 -12.08 0.00
C VAL A 625 26.93 -10.76 -0.32
N ALA A 626 27.66 -10.23 0.65
CA ALA A 626 28.36 -8.95 0.51
C ALA A 626 29.62 -9.06 -0.36
N GLN A 627 30.26 -7.92 -0.66
CA GLN A 627 31.45 -7.82 -1.49
C GLN A 627 32.62 -8.71 -0.99
N ASN A 628 32.73 -8.91 0.34
CA ASN A 628 33.71 -9.79 0.94
C ASN A 628 33.45 -11.30 0.72
N GLY A 629 32.38 -11.67 0.01
CA GLY A 629 31.97 -13.05 -0.26
C GLY A 629 31.31 -13.76 0.92
N LYS A 630 31.11 -13.08 2.06
CA LYS A 630 30.43 -13.65 3.24
C LYS A 630 28.93 -13.43 3.15
N GLU A 631 28.16 -14.43 3.57
CA GLU A 631 26.71 -14.35 3.70
C GLU A 631 26.32 -13.69 5.03
N TYR A 632 25.40 -12.73 4.94
CA TYR A 632 24.82 -12.01 6.08
C TYR A 632 23.28 -12.08 6.06
N ASN A 633 22.65 -11.94 7.22
CA ASN A 633 21.21 -11.69 7.30
C ASN A 633 20.90 -10.29 6.81
N THR A 634 19.72 -10.08 6.21
CA THR A 634 19.19 -8.73 6.08
C THR A 634 18.71 -8.22 7.44
N ALA A 635 18.63 -6.89 7.60
CA ALA A 635 18.04 -6.25 8.79
C ALA A 635 16.62 -6.75 9.06
N PHE A 636 15.89 -7.16 8.01
CA PHE A 636 14.50 -7.60 8.05
C PHE A 636 14.32 -9.11 8.25
N ASN A 637 15.41 -9.88 8.43
CA ASN A 637 15.34 -11.33 8.65
C ASN A 637 14.89 -11.67 10.08
N GLY A 638 13.63 -11.34 10.42
CA GLY A 638 12.99 -11.70 11.69
C GLY A 638 12.65 -13.19 11.80
N ASN A 639 12.69 -13.94 10.70
CA ASN A 639 12.40 -15.37 10.53
C ASN A 639 10.93 -15.76 10.66
N GLN A 640 10.09 -15.00 11.35
CA GLN A 640 8.69 -15.35 11.60
C GLN A 640 7.79 -14.14 11.77
N ALA A 641 6.55 -14.24 11.31
CA ALA A 641 5.51 -13.25 11.55
C ALA A 641 4.14 -13.93 11.63
N TYR A 642 3.33 -13.52 12.60
CA TYR A 642 1.97 -14.04 12.83
C TYR A 642 1.00 -12.89 13.06
N SER A 643 -0.18 -12.98 12.46
CA SER A 643 -1.29 -12.08 12.74
C SER A 643 -2.57 -12.89 13.01
N PHE A 644 -3.24 -12.59 14.10
CA PHE A 644 -4.52 -13.16 14.47
C PHE A 644 -5.53 -12.02 14.60
N LEU A 645 -6.44 -11.95 13.66
CA LEU A 645 -7.49 -10.95 13.60
C LEU A 645 -8.85 -11.63 13.67
N ILE A 646 -9.72 -11.17 14.55
CA ILE A 646 -11.08 -11.67 14.71
C ILE A 646 -12.04 -10.52 15.02
N GLY A 647 -13.23 -10.56 14.44
CA GLY A 647 -14.25 -9.57 14.72
C GLY A 647 -15.67 -10.12 14.75
N LYS A 648 -16.50 -9.46 15.52
CA LYS A 648 -17.92 -9.79 15.68
C LYS A 648 -18.77 -8.54 15.64
N GLU A 649 -19.86 -8.61 14.87
CA GLU A 649 -20.92 -7.59 14.82
C GLU A 649 -22.20 -8.12 15.47
N TRP A 650 -22.88 -7.27 16.24
CA TRP A 650 -24.19 -7.54 16.81
C TRP A 650 -25.19 -6.45 16.44
N ASN A 651 -26.34 -6.84 15.96
CA ASN A 651 -27.49 -5.95 15.81
C ASN A 651 -28.17 -5.81 17.18
N LEU A 652 -27.96 -4.69 17.86
CA LEU A 652 -28.55 -4.44 19.18
C LEU A 652 -30.05 -4.11 19.08
N THR A 653 -30.51 -3.55 17.97
CA THR A 653 -31.91 -3.29 17.70
C THR A 653 -32.54 -4.47 16.97
N LYS A 654 -33.37 -5.25 17.68
CA LYS A 654 -34.06 -6.44 17.13
C LYS A 654 -35.36 -6.14 16.42
N LYS A 655 -35.99 -4.99 16.70
CA LYS A 655 -37.29 -4.61 16.08
C LYS A 655 -37.06 -4.12 14.66
N GLU A 656 -37.68 -4.74 13.66
CA GLU A 656 -37.54 -4.36 12.25
C GLU A 656 -38.07 -2.95 11.95
N GLU A 657 -39.15 -2.56 12.60
CA GLU A 657 -39.80 -1.24 12.45
C GLU A 657 -39.14 -0.13 13.28
N ALA A 658 -38.06 -0.42 14.00
CA ALA A 658 -37.40 0.59 14.83
C ALA A 658 -36.97 1.79 14.00
N ARG A 659 -37.21 2.99 14.53
CA ARG A 659 -36.83 4.27 13.92
C ARG A 659 -35.32 4.45 13.81
N ASN A 660 -34.56 3.78 14.65
CA ASN A 660 -33.09 3.79 14.69
C ASN A 660 -32.63 2.34 14.81
N LYS A 661 -31.58 1.97 14.05
CA LYS A 661 -30.93 0.64 14.15
C LYS A 661 -29.52 0.81 14.68
N LEU A 662 -29.26 0.17 15.81
CA LEU A 662 -27.98 0.22 16.50
C LEU A 662 -27.21 -1.10 16.29
N LYS A 663 -25.94 -0.99 15.88
CA LYS A 663 -25.02 -2.11 15.69
C LYS A 663 -23.76 -1.87 16.52
N LEU A 664 -23.29 -2.89 17.22
CA LEU A 664 -22.01 -2.92 17.92
C LEU A 664 -21.07 -3.84 17.18
N SER A 665 -19.81 -3.42 16.99
CA SER A 665 -18.72 -4.24 16.50
C SER A 665 -17.61 -4.27 17.53
N ILE A 666 -17.00 -5.45 17.72
CA ILE A 666 -15.77 -5.62 18.51
C ILE A 666 -14.80 -6.40 17.63
N ASP A 667 -13.62 -5.84 17.46
CA ASP A 667 -12.55 -6.40 16.64
C ASP A 667 -11.28 -6.49 17.47
N ALA A 668 -10.59 -7.62 17.45
CA ALA A 668 -9.36 -7.84 18.18
C ALA A 668 -8.27 -8.31 17.23
N ARG A 669 -7.07 -7.82 17.44
CA ARG A 669 -5.86 -8.18 16.70
C ARG A 669 -4.76 -8.57 17.67
N LEU A 670 -3.99 -9.57 17.31
CA LEU A 670 -2.74 -9.94 17.96
C LEU A 670 -1.67 -10.05 16.90
N ALA A 671 -0.66 -9.21 16.97
CA ALA A 671 0.49 -9.23 16.09
C ALA A 671 1.72 -9.73 16.85
N TYR A 672 2.44 -10.68 16.24
CA TYR A 672 3.70 -11.20 16.74
C TYR A 672 4.68 -11.32 15.56
N ALA A 673 5.90 -10.85 15.73
CA ALA A 673 6.96 -10.98 14.74
C ALA A 673 8.30 -11.22 15.44
N GLY A 674 9.17 -11.97 14.77
CA GLY A 674 10.56 -12.09 15.23
C GLY A 674 11.26 -10.73 15.19
N GLY A 675 12.14 -10.47 16.15
CA GLY A 675 12.87 -9.22 16.27
C GLY A 675 13.69 -8.92 15.01
N LEU A 676 13.77 -7.66 14.63
CA LEU A 676 14.67 -7.20 13.56
C LEU A 676 16.12 -7.48 13.93
N ARG A 677 16.93 -7.62 12.91
CA ARG A 677 18.37 -7.83 13.13
C ARG A 677 19.12 -6.52 13.18
N TYR A 678 20.18 -6.51 13.97
CA TYR A 678 21.05 -5.35 14.12
C TYR A 678 22.51 -5.76 14.24
N THR A 679 23.40 -4.82 13.90
CA THR A 679 24.83 -4.91 14.18
C THR A 679 25.10 -4.39 15.59
N PRO A 680 25.69 -5.18 16.49
CA PRO A 680 25.91 -4.71 17.85
C PRO A 680 26.90 -3.55 17.89
N LEU A 681 26.71 -2.67 18.87
CA LEU A 681 27.65 -1.60 19.19
C LEU A 681 28.75 -2.14 20.13
N ASP A 682 29.98 -1.77 19.86
CA ASP A 682 31.10 -1.96 20.78
C ASP A 682 31.06 -0.86 21.85
N GLN A 683 30.61 -1.18 23.03
CA GLN A 683 30.44 -0.21 24.10
C GLN A 683 31.76 0.44 24.54
N GLN A 684 32.85 -0.35 24.61
CA GLN A 684 34.15 0.19 25.03
C GLN A 684 34.70 1.16 24.00
N ALA A 685 34.69 0.76 22.72
CA ALA A 685 35.16 1.62 21.64
C ALA A 685 34.25 2.87 21.49
N SER A 686 32.94 2.71 21.68
CA SER A 686 32.00 3.83 21.65
C SER A 686 32.24 4.82 22.79
N THR A 687 32.54 4.33 23.99
CA THR A 687 32.87 5.19 25.14
C THR A 687 34.24 5.90 24.92
N ASP A 688 35.23 5.19 24.38
CA ASP A 688 36.58 5.76 24.13
C ASP A 688 36.55 6.86 23.07
N LEU A 689 35.67 6.73 22.07
CA LEU A 689 35.51 7.70 20.97
C LEU A 689 34.38 8.72 21.20
N ASN A 690 33.60 8.54 22.28
CA ASN A 690 32.37 9.28 22.55
C ASN A 690 31.41 9.35 21.34
N ALA A 691 31.34 8.26 20.57
CA ALA A 691 30.55 8.12 19.35
C ALA A 691 30.15 6.65 19.12
N PRO A 692 29.06 6.36 18.42
CA PRO A 692 28.67 4.97 18.16
C PRO A 692 29.70 4.24 17.28
N VAL A 693 30.23 3.13 17.79
CA VAL A 693 31.14 2.21 17.07
C VAL A 693 30.47 0.85 16.96
N TYR A 694 30.29 0.38 15.72
CA TYR A 694 29.62 -0.89 15.43
C TYR A 694 30.64 -2.04 15.29
N ASP A 695 30.33 -3.20 15.88
CA ASP A 695 31.08 -4.43 15.66
C ASP A 695 30.64 -5.13 14.35
N TYR A 696 31.24 -4.75 13.24
CA TYR A 696 30.96 -5.33 11.92
C TYR A 696 31.37 -6.80 11.77
N SER A 697 32.10 -7.39 12.75
CA SER A 697 32.37 -8.84 12.75
C SER A 697 31.06 -9.64 13.00
N GLN A 698 30.08 -9.03 13.67
CA GLN A 698 28.74 -9.57 13.97
C GLN A 698 27.63 -8.84 13.20
N HIS A 699 27.92 -8.42 11.98
CA HIS A 699 26.99 -7.62 11.17
C HIS A 699 25.66 -8.35 10.95
N PHE A 700 24.54 -7.77 11.45
CA PHE A 700 23.19 -8.32 11.49
C PHE A 700 23.04 -9.73 12.06
N ASP A 701 23.97 -10.16 12.94
CA ASP A 701 23.87 -11.46 13.63
C ASP A 701 22.96 -11.42 14.87
N GLN A 702 22.89 -10.26 15.51
CA GLN A 702 22.05 -10.08 16.69
C GLN A 702 20.59 -9.77 16.32
N LYS A 703 19.66 -10.11 17.23
CA LYS A 703 18.21 -9.83 17.08
C LYS A 703 17.72 -9.06 18.29
N TYR A 704 16.85 -8.07 18.04
CA TYR A 704 16.04 -7.51 19.11
C TYR A 704 15.07 -8.56 19.66
N PRO A 705 14.55 -8.38 20.88
CA PRO A 705 13.43 -9.18 21.40
C PRO A 705 12.25 -9.17 20.44
N ASP A 706 11.55 -10.31 20.37
CA ASP A 706 10.41 -10.47 19.48
C ASP A 706 9.34 -9.40 19.74
N TYR A 707 8.79 -8.86 18.68
CA TYR A 707 7.69 -7.91 18.70
C TYR A 707 6.38 -8.60 19.07
N PHE A 708 5.59 -7.97 19.95
CA PHE A 708 4.27 -8.44 20.32
C PHE A 708 3.33 -7.28 20.62
N ARG A 709 2.14 -7.26 20.00
CA ARG A 709 1.17 -6.19 20.18
C ARG A 709 -0.26 -6.71 20.05
N PRO A 710 -1.05 -6.67 21.11
CA PRO A 710 -2.50 -6.87 21.07
C PRO A 710 -3.22 -5.53 20.96
N ASP A 711 -4.22 -5.47 20.04
CA ASP A 711 -5.08 -4.32 19.80
C ASP A 711 -6.55 -4.73 19.90
N ILE A 712 -7.44 -3.84 20.39
CA ILE A 712 -8.90 -4.05 20.43
C ILE A 712 -9.62 -2.79 19.97
N ARG A 713 -10.56 -2.95 19.04
CA ARG A 713 -11.40 -1.88 18.52
C ARG A 713 -12.85 -2.12 18.89
N PHE A 714 -13.53 -1.08 19.36
CA PHE A 714 -14.97 -1.04 19.61
C PHE A 714 -15.58 -0.02 18.66
N ALA A 715 -16.67 -0.38 17.99
CA ALA A 715 -17.41 0.56 17.15
C ALA A 715 -18.90 0.43 17.35
N LEU A 716 -19.58 1.56 17.55
CA LEU A 716 -21.00 1.67 17.69
C LEU A 716 -21.56 2.45 16.50
N LYS A 717 -22.38 1.80 15.67
CA LYS A 717 -22.99 2.40 14.48
C LYS A 717 -24.50 2.58 14.67
N LEU A 718 -24.97 3.81 14.52
CA LEU A 718 -26.38 4.18 14.60
C LEU A 718 -26.90 4.59 13.23
N ASN A 719 -27.80 3.81 12.65
CA ASN A 719 -28.55 4.16 11.45
C ASN A 719 -29.85 4.86 11.85
N GLY A 720 -29.92 6.17 11.64
CA GLY A 720 -31.11 6.99 11.79
C GLY A 720 -31.89 7.08 10.49
N LYS A 721 -32.92 7.98 10.40
CA LYS A 721 -33.72 8.13 9.17
C LYS A 721 -32.93 8.61 7.95
N LYS A 722 -32.01 9.55 8.14
CA LYS A 722 -31.24 10.22 7.08
C LYS A 722 -29.74 10.23 7.35
N THR A 723 -29.31 9.84 8.53
CA THR A 723 -27.89 9.89 8.93
C THR A 723 -27.45 8.53 9.45
N THR A 724 -26.22 8.18 9.14
CA THR A 724 -25.52 7.06 9.78
C THR A 724 -24.36 7.65 10.58
N GLN A 725 -24.32 7.36 11.88
CA GLN A 725 -23.28 7.82 12.79
C GLN A 725 -22.47 6.63 13.29
N GLU A 726 -21.18 6.81 13.44
CA GLU A 726 -20.27 5.80 13.99
C GLU A 726 -19.34 6.46 15.04
N TRP A 727 -19.28 5.83 16.20
CA TRP A 727 -18.29 6.11 17.24
C TRP A 727 -17.38 4.90 17.35
N ALA A 728 -16.08 5.10 17.26
CA ALA A 728 -15.13 4.02 17.42
C ALA A 728 -14.00 4.42 18.35
N VAL A 729 -13.49 3.44 19.09
CA VAL A 729 -12.30 3.53 19.92
C VAL A 729 -11.43 2.33 19.58
N ASP A 730 -10.22 2.57 19.14
CA ASP A 730 -9.19 1.57 18.86
C ASP A 730 -8.10 1.69 19.93
N LEU A 731 -8.00 0.70 20.79
CA LEU A 731 -7.01 0.62 21.86
C LEU A 731 -5.84 -0.20 21.36
N GLN A 732 -4.76 0.46 21.00
CA GLN A 732 -3.55 -0.17 20.47
C GLN A 732 -2.57 -0.48 21.60
N ASN A 733 -1.87 -1.60 21.47
CA ASN A 733 -0.91 -2.07 22.48
C ASN A 733 -1.49 -2.06 23.90
N ILE A 734 -2.64 -2.76 24.08
CA ILE A 734 -3.43 -2.70 25.33
C ILE A 734 -2.68 -3.14 26.59
N ILE A 735 -1.57 -3.84 26.42
CA ILE A 735 -0.70 -4.27 27.54
C ILE A 735 0.48 -3.32 27.77
N ASN A 736 0.58 -2.23 27.00
CA ASN A 736 1.66 -1.26 27.06
C ASN A 736 3.06 -1.88 27.00
N ARG A 737 3.23 -2.90 26.12
CA ARG A 737 4.52 -3.55 25.93
C ARG A 737 5.50 -2.60 25.27
N LYS A 738 6.70 -2.48 25.83
CA LYS A 738 7.83 -1.76 25.26
C LYS A 738 8.51 -2.66 24.22
N ASN A 739 8.08 -2.55 22.95
CA ASN A 739 8.79 -3.18 21.85
C ASN A 739 9.99 -2.31 21.48
N ILE A 740 11.17 -2.92 21.32
CA ILE A 740 12.39 -2.18 21.00
C ILE A 740 12.34 -1.75 19.53
N PHE A 741 12.66 -0.48 19.27
CA PHE A 741 12.82 0.06 17.93
C PHE A 741 14.28 0.01 17.48
N SER A 742 15.19 0.61 18.27
CA SER A 742 16.63 0.64 18.05
C SER A 742 17.40 0.56 19.37
N ARG A 743 18.70 0.33 19.27
CA ARG A 743 19.65 0.47 20.38
C ARG A 743 20.74 1.43 19.95
N GLU A 744 20.95 2.46 20.74
CA GLU A 744 21.84 3.56 20.42
C GLU A 744 22.85 3.77 21.54
N TYR A 745 24.01 4.35 21.20
CA TYR A 745 24.94 4.82 22.19
C TYR A 745 24.59 6.25 22.58
N SER A 746 24.44 6.49 23.88
CA SER A 746 24.21 7.82 24.43
C SER A 746 25.54 8.43 24.91
N PRO A 747 26.07 9.48 24.26
CA PRO A 747 27.28 10.16 24.70
C PRO A 747 27.16 10.78 26.10
N THR A 748 25.93 11.16 26.47
CA THR A 748 25.63 11.80 27.77
C THR A 748 25.72 10.81 28.94
N SER A 749 25.18 9.60 28.78
CA SER A 749 25.20 8.54 29.80
C SER A 749 26.40 7.61 29.68
N ASN A 750 27.15 7.63 28.58
CA ASN A 750 28.18 6.65 28.19
C ASN A 750 27.67 5.21 28.22
N GLN A 751 26.40 4.99 27.83
CA GLN A 751 25.75 3.68 27.83
C GLN A 751 24.99 3.40 26.56
N LEU A 752 24.71 2.11 26.30
CA LEU A 752 23.78 1.68 25.28
C LEU A 752 22.36 1.80 25.81
N GLU A 753 21.52 2.52 25.10
CA GLU A 753 20.11 2.76 25.46
C GLU A 753 19.18 2.14 24.42
N ASP A 754 18.10 1.50 24.90
CA ASP A 754 17.05 0.97 24.04
C ASP A 754 16.00 2.04 23.77
N ARG A 755 15.72 2.30 22.49
CA ARG A 755 14.61 3.13 22.01
C ARG A 755 13.39 2.25 21.79
N TYR A 756 12.22 2.72 22.24
CA TYR A 756 11.01 1.93 22.20
C TYR A 756 10.02 2.44 21.16
N GLN A 757 9.25 1.51 20.62
CA GLN A 757 8.10 1.81 19.77
C GLN A 757 6.94 2.34 20.61
N LEU A 758 5.83 2.72 19.94
CA LEU A 758 4.65 3.27 20.60
C LEU A 758 4.11 2.32 21.70
N GLY A 759 3.91 2.87 22.89
CA GLY A 759 3.23 2.21 23.99
C GLY A 759 1.72 2.12 23.78
N PHE A 760 0.95 2.15 24.86
CA PHE A 760 -0.51 2.17 24.79
C PHE A 760 -1.01 3.45 24.10
N LEU A 761 -1.79 3.28 23.01
CA LEU A 761 -2.35 4.39 22.24
C LEU A 761 -3.86 4.24 22.06
N PRO A 762 -4.68 5.11 22.67
CA PRO A 762 -6.11 5.15 22.41
C PRO A 762 -6.40 6.03 21.18
N VAL A 763 -7.00 5.46 20.15
CA VAL A 763 -7.39 6.13 18.92
C VAL A 763 -8.90 6.25 18.87
N VAL A 764 -9.41 7.49 18.87
CA VAL A 764 -10.83 7.76 18.84
C VAL A 764 -11.27 8.25 17.46
N LEU A 765 -12.50 7.94 17.08
CA LEU A 765 -13.11 8.32 15.82
C LEU A 765 -14.59 8.59 16.01
N TYR A 766 -15.06 9.73 15.52
CA TYR A 766 -16.49 9.99 15.25
C TYR A 766 -16.68 10.27 13.78
N ARG A 767 -17.68 9.63 13.17
CA ARG A 767 -18.00 9.76 11.76
C ARG A 767 -19.52 9.89 11.56
N ILE A 768 -19.93 10.77 10.66
CA ILE A 768 -21.33 10.96 10.29
C ILE A 768 -21.49 11.01 8.76
N TYR A 769 -22.40 10.23 8.23
CA TYR A 769 -22.85 10.27 6.84
C TYR A 769 -24.25 10.90 6.76
N PHE A 770 -24.50 11.74 5.77
CA PHE A 770 -25.79 12.44 5.59
C PHE A 770 -26.06 12.90 4.16
#